data_faaf00a5ee83f36519dcdec63d7466b8
#
_entry.id   faaf00a5ee83f36519dcdec63d7466b8
#
_cell.length_a   1.000
_cell.length_b   1.000
_cell.length_c   1.000
_cell.angle_alpha   90.00
_cell.angle_beta   90.00
_cell.angle_gamma   90.00
#
_symmetry.space_group_name_H-M   'P 1'
#
loop_
_entity.id
_entity.type
_entity.pdbx_description
1 polymer ?
#
loop_
_entity_poly.entity_id
_entity_poly.type
_entity_poly.pdbx_seq_one_letter_code
_entity_poly.pdbx_strand_id
1 'polypeptide(L)'
;MCYNMSMKKTQTTEIDELHIEHPELEQRMCEDLKNYGILYFHAPIGWEKDRLVLDFAAHHPELDACIVTDPDQIPETKGGVRIVPGLERLLEQPGLERLWTRVGERGREERWIFTSTAPLPEELMPFRVAGRLRMYGVPDIRPENRDVRAYLEKKGFRLYREDYLHIEEDFDNMPLCIYMLEEPLRGSVHGYGRQEREQCLEDVFLWIDIKFFRTLKVEEQNALLSLACFEELTEELVWTILDISVSEARALVQRFRKKGSILEDLGGGRWRFVGLFRQFLARMMYKYATPEQLERLYQRAMYFYEEKQDYTAALRFADLLKLYDKMAELLDRILSRPISYETFLSLEDYCLSGPLPDLLEYPRLIMAGAMLECIGGNLEGYERYRKLLERREKKDTGSLLLILKLIGTGSMTPELLSEIWQHVEEADTSTGEIWRMLRIPGSISLLHGDKDYSAFFHWEGKREKNPYEEEIRRLAGEEHASMAEFLLGEVFYERNQLDEALNRFTRTFRMAVQEKNLRMQKLCNLKVADLMVVRNQADGAEAFLLHRLEEEEETDCYWNGNLMAHRIWYHLLKNDEKRILGWMKKEAPDERGRFLSVEYYQYLMKARVYLWLEQYVSAELILLTLRDFADSYQMTYLGIQVRILEAVQAFRQQREGWQELLSEAVETGRSYWFIRVFADEGEAVYELLNALYGEKERKDAYIREILKAARAQMLIYPGYLKRKKRLQTDNF
;
A
#
# COMPACT_ATOMS: atom_id res chain seq x y z
N MET A 1 18.66 40.02 -33.05
CA MET A 1 18.49 41.24 -32.22
C MET A 1 18.41 40.79 -30.79
N CYS A 2 19.51 40.97 -30.05
CA CYS A 2 19.43 40.83 -28.59
C CYS A 2 18.46 41.84 -28.05
N TYR A 3 17.32 41.35 -27.55
CA TYR A 3 16.47 42.21 -26.75
C TYR A 3 17.20 42.44 -25.42
N ASN A 4 17.95 43.57 -25.36
CA ASN A 4 18.20 44.20 -24.12
C ASN A 4 16.83 44.68 -23.61
N MET A 5 16.18 43.91 -22.77
CA MET A 5 15.09 44.39 -21.95
C MET A 5 15.72 45.29 -20.87
N SER A 6 16.15 46.48 -21.24
CA SER A 6 15.98 47.63 -20.38
C SER A 6 14.46 47.73 -20.19
N MET A 7 13.97 47.30 -19.03
CA MET A 7 12.56 47.43 -18.65
C MET A 7 12.15 48.88 -18.68
N LYS A 8 11.82 49.42 -19.85
CA LYS A 8 10.88 50.53 -19.92
C LYS A 8 9.51 49.92 -19.60
N LYS A 9 8.93 50.36 -18.49
CA LYS A 9 7.52 50.20 -18.15
C LYS A 9 6.65 50.49 -19.38
N THR A 10 6.29 49.46 -20.10
CA THR A 10 5.28 49.51 -21.13
C THR A 10 4.25 48.46 -20.78
N GLN A 11 3.13 48.95 -20.30
CA GLN A 11 1.81 48.26 -20.21
C GLN A 11 1.89 46.72 -20.23
N THR A 12 2.35 46.13 -19.13
CA THR A 12 2.03 44.76 -18.76
C THR A 12 0.57 44.78 -18.34
N THR A 13 -0.25 44.11 -19.10
CA THR A 13 -1.61 43.73 -18.72
C THR A 13 -1.53 43.05 -17.36
N GLU A 14 -2.44 43.39 -16.43
CA GLU A 14 -2.56 42.88 -15.05
C GLU A 14 -2.62 41.35 -14.89
N ILE A 15 -2.42 40.62 -15.97
CA ILE A 15 -2.43 39.13 -16.04
C ILE A 15 -1.09 38.51 -15.56
N ASP A 16 -0.02 39.33 -15.41
CA ASP A 16 1.35 38.81 -15.21
C ASP A 16 1.83 38.71 -13.76
N GLU A 17 1.02 39.08 -12.76
CA GLU A 17 1.56 39.36 -11.41
C GLU A 17 1.37 38.24 -10.37
N LEU A 18 0.71 37.15 -10.64
CA LEU A 18 0.46 36.12 -9.62
C LEU A 18 0.82 34.73 -10.08
N HIS A 19 2.02 34.28 -9.69
CA HIS A 19 2.53 32.92 -9.88
C HIS A 19 2.85 32.28 -8.54
N ILE A 20 3.06 30.96 -8.57
CA ILE A 20 3.57 30.23 -7.42
C ILE A 20 5.03 30.66 -7.23
N GLU A 21 5.32 31.31 -6.12
CA GLU A 21 6.67 31.73 -5.76
C GLU A 21 7.44 30.56 -5.14
N HIS A 22 8.75 30.48 -5.44
CA HIS A 22 9.64 29.42 -4.94
C HIS A 22 10.89 30.01 -4.23
N PRO A 23 10.76 30.76 -3.15
CA PRO A 23 11.89 31.51 -2.58
C PRO A 23 13.06 30.64 -2.12
N GLU A 24 12.78 29.45 -1.56
CA GLU A 24 13.83 28.51 -1.14
C GLU A 24 14.56 27.88 -2.33
N LEU A 25 13.83 27.61 -3.42
CA LEU A 25 14.42 27.14 -4.65
C LEU A 25 15.30 28.20 -5.32
N GLU A 26 14.84 29.46 -5.37
CA GLU A 26 15.61 30.59 -5.91
C GLU A 26 16.93 30.80 -5.16
N GLN A 27 16.89 30.75 -3.82
CA GLN A 27 18.12 30.79 -3.02
C GLN A 27 19.07 29.66 -3.36
N ARG A 28 18.57 28.44 -3.48
CA ARG A 28 19.36 27.27 -3.87
C ARG A 28 19.94 27.40 -5.27
N MET A 29 19.16 27.93 -6.22
CA MET A 29 19.64 28.22 -7.58
C MET A 29 20.81 29.22 -7.60
N CYS A 30 20.75 30.28 -6.77
CA CYS A 30 21.86 31.24 -6.64
C CYS A 30 23.14 30.59 -6.12
N GLU A 31 23.06 29.70 -5.14
CA GLU A 31 24.19 28.97 -4.58
C GLU A 31 24.75 27.97 -5.61
N ASP A 32 23.88 27.21 -6.27
CA ASP A 32 24.26 26.19 -7.25
C ASP A 32 24.85 26.82 -8.51
N LEU A 33 24.39 27.98 -8.97
CA LEU A 33 25.02 28.72 -10.06
C LEU A 33 26.47 29.12 -9.75
N LYS A 34 26.77 29.43 -8.48
CA LYS A 34 28.14 29.75 -8.04
C LYS A 34 29.02 28.48 -8.01
N ASN A 35 28.46 27.38 -7.55
CA ASN A 35 29.20 26.15 -7.32
C ASN A 35 29.42 25.34 -8.61
N TYR A 36 28.40 25.22 -9.46
CA TYR A 36 28.41 24.36 -10.66
C TYR A 36 28.63 25.16 -11.94
N GLY A 37 28.10 26.35 -12.06
CA GLY A 37 28.15 27.18 -13.27
C GLY A 37 27.10 26.85 -14.32
N ILE A 38 26.59 25.62 -14.36
CA ILE A 38 25.51 25.19 -15.28
C ILE A 38 24.38 24.57 -14.50
N LEU A 39 23.13 25.04 -14.69
CA LEU A 39 21.92 24.43 -14.19
C LEU A 39 21.10 23.89 -15.35
N TYR A 40 20.59 22.67 -15.22
CA TYR A 40 19.76 22.00 -16.22
C TYR A 40 18.43 21.57 -15.58
N PHE A 41 17.33 22.20 -16.00
CA PHE A 41 15.97 21.90 -15.53
C PHE A 41 15.30 20.93 -16.51
N HIS A 42 15.00 19.74 -16.04
CA HIS A 42 14.32 18.69 -16.80
C HIS A 42 12.99 18.31 -16.15
N ALA A 43 11.89 18.65 -16.79
CA ALA A 43 10.57 18.26 -16.34
C ALA A 43 9.60 18.13 -17.52
N PRO A 44 8.53 17.33 -17.39
CA PRO A 44 7.46 17.25 -18.37
C PRO A 44 6.79 18.60 -18.65
N ILE A 45 5.96 18.61 -19.69
CA ILE A 45 5.10 19.76 -20.01
C ILE A 45 4.11 20.01 -18.85
N GLY A 46 3.83 21.29 -18.54
CA GLY A 46 2.94 21.67 -17.43
C GLY A 46 3.63 22.00 -16.11
N TRP A 47 4.94 21.72 -15.98
CA TRP A 47 5.73 22.05 -14.79
C TRP A 47 6.32 23.47 -14.80
N GLU A 48 5.96 24.28 -15.82
CA GLU A 48 6.26 25.71 -15.94
C GLU A 48 7.73 26.10 -15.68
N LYS A 49 8.67 25.16 -15.95
CA LYS A 49 10.12 25.35 -15.69
C LYS A 49 10.73 26.54 -16.43
N ASP A 50 10.25 26.86 -17.64
CA ASP A 50 10.73 28.01 -18.40
C ASP A 50 10.39 29.32 -17.66
N ARG A 51 9.17 29.39 -17.14
CA ARG A 51 8.69 30.53 -16.39
C ARG A 51 9.39 30.68 -15.06
N LEU A 52 9.54 29.60 -14.31
CA LEU A 52 10.28 29.58 -13.03
C LEU A 52 11.69 30.19 -13.19
N VAL A 53 12.38 29.85 -14.27
CA VAL A 53 13.74 30.37 -14.53
C VAL A 53 13.71 31.84 -14.98
N LEU A 54 12.67 32.25 -15.71
CA LEU A 54 12.50 33.66 -16.12
C LEU A 54 12.12 34.54 -14.92
N ASP A 55 11.25 34.09 -14.03
CA ASP A 55 10.90 34.81 -12.80
C ASP A 55 12.12 34.90 -11.87
N PHE A 56 12.90 33.82 -11.73
CA PHE A 56 14.20 33.87 -11.03
C PHE A 56 15.14 34.95 -11.56
N ALA A 57 15.26 35.08 -12.89
CA ALA A 57 16.09 36.10 -13.49
C ALA A 57 15.56 37.50 -13.26
N ALA A 58 14.23 37.67 -13.21
CA ALA A 58 13.60 38.97 -12.91
C ALA A 58 13.77 39.38 -11.44
N HIS A 59 13.73 38.42 -10.52
CA HIS A 59 13.96 38.67 -9.08
C HIS A 59 15.44 38.92 -8.75
N HIS A 60 16.37 38.50 -9.62
CA HIS A 60 17.83 38.64 -9.41
C HIS A 60 18.54 39.44 -10.50
N PRO A 61 18.26 40.78 -10.61
CA PRO A 61 18.85 41.62 -11.66
C PRO A 61 20.38 41.74 -11.56
N GLU A 62 20.96 41.44 -10.38
CA GLU A 62 22.41 41.40 -10.18
C GLU A 62 23.12 40.26 -10.97
N LEU A 63 22.39 39.29 -11.46
CA LEU A 63 22.92 38.21 -12.27
C LEU A 63 23.20 38.58 -13.73
N ASP A 64 22.78 39.77 -14.17
CA ASP A 64 22.88 40.24 -15.56
C ASP A 64 22.46 39.17 -16.56
N ALA A 65 21.23 38.64 -16.37
CA ALA A 65 20.72 37.50 -17.12
C ALA A 65 20.35 37.89 -18.56
N CYS A 66 20.76 37.07 -19.53
CA CYS A 66 20.41 37.24 -20.92
C CYS A 66 19.71 35.97 -21.47
N ILE A 67 18.54 36.16 -22.10
CA ILE A 67 17.76 35.06 -22.70
C ILE A 67 18.29 34.77 -24.12
N VAL A 68 18.61 33.51 -24.36
CA VAL A 68 19.12 33.01 -25.65
C VAL A 68 18.02 32.17 -26.30
N THR A 69 17.40 32.71 -27.35
CA THR A 69 16.36 32.04 -28.16
C THR A 69 16.85 31.63 -29.55
N ASP A 70 18.05 32.09 -29.95
CA ASP A 70 18.66 31.83 -31.23
C ASP A 70 20.16 31.51 -31.00
N PRO A 71 20.65 30.32 -31.38
CA PRO A 71 22.06 29.94 -31.25
C PRO A 71 23.05 30.86 -31.95
N ASP A 72 22.63 31.59 -33.01
CA ASP A 72 23.45 32.49 -33.78
C ASP A 72 23.57 33.91 -33.18
N GLN A 73 22.71 34.21 -32.17
CA GLN A 73 22.63 35.54 -31.57
C GLN A 73 23.06 35.56 -30.08
N ILE A 74 24.02 34.79 -29.69
CA ILE A 74 24.56 34.78 -28.32
C ILE A 74 25.40 36.03 -28.08
N PRO A 75 25.06 36.87 -27.08
CA PRO A 75 25.82 38.11 -26.82
C PRO A 75 27.30 37.84 -26.50
N GLU A 76 28.19 38.73 -27.00
CA GLU A 76 29.64 38.62 -26.76
C GLU A 76 30.06 39.24 -25.40
N THR A 77 29.13 39.75 -24.60
CA THR A 77 29.41 40.35 -23.29
C THR A 77 30.07 39.33 -22.35
N LYS A 78 31.14 39.73 -21.66
CA LYS A 78 31.80 38.91 -20.64
C LYS A 78 31.02 38.93 -19.35
N GLY A 79 30.78 37.76 -18.78
CA GLY A 79 30.06 37.58 -17.49
C GLY A 79 28.53 37.50 -17.62
N GLY A 80 27.84 37.37 -16.50
CA GLY A 80 26.38 37.22 -16.42
C GLY A 80 25.89 35.79 -16.56
N VAL A 81 24.59 35.59 -16.60
CA VAL A 81 23.91 34.31 -16.74
C VAL A 81 23.25 34.22 -18.13
N ARG A 82 23.44 33.13 -18.80
CA ARG A 82 22.80 32.83 -20.10
C ARG A 82 21.65 31.85 -19.83
N ILE A 83 20.44 32.21 -20.20
CA ILE A 83 19.23 31.39 -20.01
C ILE A 83 18.77 30.91 -21.38
N VAL A 84 18.66 29.60 -21.54
CA VAL A 84 18.19 28.95 -22.75
C VAL A 84 16.85 28.24 -22.43
N PRO A 85 15.70 28.94 -22.57
CA PRO A 85 14.40 28.36 -22.25
C PRO A 85 13.94 27.42 -23.38
N GLY A 86 13.47 26.22 -23.02
CA GLY A 86 12.95 25.25 -23.99
C GLY A 86 14.02 24.78 -24.97
N LEU A 87 15.18 24.33 -24.46
CA LEU A 87 16.31 23.87 -25.27
C LEU A 87 15.90 22.86 -26.36
N GLU A 88 14.89 22.01 -26.12
CA GLU A 88 14.37 21.08 -27.11
C GLU A 88 13.93 21.75 -28.42
N ARG A 89 13.54 23.01 -28.40
CA ARG A 89 13.16 23.77 -29.61
C ARG A 89 14.39 24.17 -30.45
N LEU A 90 15.55 24.23 -29.80
CA LEU A 90 16.82 24.57 -30.47
C LEU A 90 17.54 23.34 -30.96
N LEU A 91 17.30 22.15 -30.41
CA LEU A 91 18.00 20.91 -30.76
C LEU A 91 17.81 20.48 -32.23
N GLU A 92 16.79 20.98 -32.91
CA GLU A 92 16.51 20.71 -34.32
C GLU A 92 16.93 21.87 -35.23
N GLN A 93 17.51 22.96 -34.69
CA GLN A 93 17.90 24.13 -35.49
C GLN A 93 19.32 24.07 -35.99
N PRO A 94 19.60 24.61 -37.19
CA PRO A 94 20.97 24.81 -37.66
C PRO A 94 21.66 25.84 -36.75
N GLY A 95 22.98 25.65 -36.51
CA GLY A 95 23.76 26.56 -35.66
C GLY A 95 23.90 26.10 -34.18
N LEU A 96 23.29 25.01 -33.79
CA LEU A 96 23.38 24.45 -32.42
C LEU A 96 24.84 24.18 -32.00
N GLU A 97 25.72 23.80 -32.93
CA GLU A 97 27.15 23.59 -32.69
C GLU A 97 27.85 24.83 -32.10
N ARG A 98 27.40 26.03 -32.47
CA ARG A 98 27.93 27.29 -31.92
C ARG A 98 27.56 27.46 -30.44
N LEU A 99 26.34 27.07 -30.06
CA LEU A 99 25.94 27.07 -28.66
C LEU A 99 26.87 26.16 -27.86
N TRP A 100 27.06 24.92 -28.30
CA TRP A 100 27.91 23.95 -27.58
C TRP A 100 29.35 24.39 -27.54
N THR A 101 29.93 24.94 -28.64
CA THR A 101 31.24 25.51 -28.67
C THR A 101 31.39 26.60 -27.63
N ARG A 102 30.43 27.53 -27.55
CA ARG A 102 30.42 28.61 -26.59
C ARG A 102 30.37 28.13 -25.12
N VAL A 103 29.49 27.16 -24.84
CA VAL A 103 29.41 26.53 -23.50
C VAL A 103 30.75 25.86 -23.16
N GLY A 104 31.40 25.21 -24.11
CA GLY A 104 32.70 24.54 -23.94
C GLY A 104 33.85 25.49 -23.67
N GLU A 105 33.98 26.55 -24.49
CA GLU A 105 35.10 27.50 -24.43
C GLU A 105 35.06 28.44 -23.24
N ARG A 106 33.88 28.96 -22.91
CA ARG A 106 33.68 29.99 -21.89
C ARG A 106 32.97 29.52 -20.60
N GLY A 107 32.71 28.25 -20.47
CA GLY A 107 31.94 27.70 -19.35
C GLY A 107 32.58 27.89 -17.96
N ARG A 108 33.71 28.57 -17.81
CA ARG A 108 34.27 29.02 -16.53
C ARG A 108 33.97 30.49 -16.23
N GLU A 109 33.78 31.29 -17.29
CA GLU A 109 33.54 32.74 -17.17
C GLU A 109 32.05 33.10 -17.27
N GLU A 110 31.26 32.27 -17.96
CA GLU A 110 29.82 32.42 -18.16
C GLU A 110 29.07 31.34 -17.41
N ARG A 111 27.89 31.69 -16.83
CA ARG A 111 26.96 30.77 -16.16
C ARG A 111 25.80 30.50 -17.09
N TRP A 112 25.28 29.27 -17.03
CA TRP A 112 24.23 28.84 -17.96
C TRP A 112 23.06 28.19 -17.20
N ILE A 113 21.84 28.51 -17.62
CA ILE A 113 20.62 27.85 -17.18
C ILE A 113 19.90 27.34 -18.42
N PHE A 114 19.69 26.03 -18.46
CA PHE A 114 18.92 25.38 -19.52
C PHE A 114 17.62 24.84 -18.93
N THR A 115 16.53 25.03 -19.65
CA THR A 115 15.28 24.31 -19.36
C THR A 115 14.94 23.43 -20.54
N SER A 116 14.44 22.23 -20.29
CA SER A 116 14.08 21.30 -21.37
C SER A 116 13.04 20.28 -20.92
N THR A 117 12.19 19.85 -21.85
CA THR A 117 11.40 18.62 -21.73
C THR A 117 12.14 17.39 -22.20
N ALA A 118 13.33 17.53 -22.81
CA ALA A 118 14.17 16.44 -23.24
C ALA A 118 15.20 16.06 -22.16
N PRO A 119 15.64 14.79 -22.10
CA PRO A 119 16.77 14.39 -21.26
C PRO A 119 18.04 15.21 -21.55
N LEU A 120 19.01 15.16 -20.63
CA LEU A 120 20.28 15.88 -20.77
C LEU A 120 20.97 15.51 -22.10
N PRO A 121 21.30 16.49 -22.98
CA PRO A 121 22.05 16.25 -24.21
C PRO A 121 23.45 15.68 -23.93
N GLU A 122 23.96 14.88 -24.90
CA GLU A 122 25.29 14.26 -24.78
C GLU A 122 26.39 15.30 -24.64
N GLU A 123 26.25 16.45 -25.27
CA GLU A 123 27.21 17.57 -25.25
C GLU A 123 27.35 18.19 -23.84
N LEU A 124 26.35 18.08 -22.99
CA LEU A 124 26.42 18.54 -21.61
C LEU A 124 26.89 17.47 -20.61
N MET A 125 26.99 16.20 -21.04
CA MET A 125 27.48 15.11 -20.18
C MET A 125 28.89 15.33 -19.62
N PRO A 126 29.89 15.83 -20.39
CA PRO A 126 31.23 16.12 -19.85
C PRO A 126 31.18 17.10 -18.65
N PHE A 127 30.30 18.07 -18.66
CA PHE A 127 30.14 19.02 -17.56
C PHE A 127 29.52 18.37 -16.31
N ARG A 128 28.59 17.44 -16.51
CA ARG A 128 28.00 16.65 -15.41
C ARG A 128 29.06 15.76 -14.75
N VAL A 129 29.83 15.04 -15.54
CA VAL A 129 30.93 14.18 -15.05
C VAL A 129 32.00 15.00 -14.33
N ALA A 130 32.29 16.20 -14.81
CA ALA A 130 33.24 17.12 -14.17
C ALA A 130 32.70 17.83 -12.91
N GLY A 131 31.48 17.52 -12.46
CA GLY A 131 30.87 18.18 -11.31
C GLY A 131 30.54 19.67 -11.53
N ARG A 132 30.35 20.08 -12.79
CA ARG A 132 30.12 21.47 -13.21
C ARG A 132 28.69 21.72 -13.69
N LEU A 133 27.83 20.71 -13.62
CA LEU A 133 26.41 20.82 -13.99
C LEU A 133 25.54 20.22 -12.89
N ARG A 134 24.57 21.01 -12.42
CA ARG A 134 23.50 20.57 -11.51
C ARG A 134 22.23 20.30 -12.32
N MET A 135 21.62 19.15 -12.11
CA MET A 135 20.29 18.83 -12.65
C MET A 135 19.20 19.13 -11.62
N TYR A 136 18.12 19.71 -12.10
CA TYR A 136 16.87 19.89 -11.38
C TYR A 136 15.77 19.09 -12.08
N GLY A 137 15.14 18.20 -11.34
CA GLY A 137 13.98 17.40 -11.81
C GLY A 137 12.68 17.85 -11.16
N VAL A 138 11.61 17.11 -11.44
CA VAL A 138 10.28 17.35 -10.82
C VAL A 138 10.35 17.44 -9.30
N PRO A 139 11.04 16.55 -8.57
CA PRO A 139 11.11 16.64 -7.11
C PRO A 139 11.76 17.92 -6.59
N ASP A 140 12.64 18.56 -7.40
CA ASP A 140 13.32 19.79 -6.99
C ASP A 140 12.47 21.05 -7.22
N ILE A 141 11.58 21.04 -8.25
CA ILE A 141 10.79 22.20 -8.69
C ILE A 141 9.32 22.12 -8.29
N ARG A 142 8.87 21.00 -7.74
CA ARG A 142 7.49 20.81 -7.27
C ARG A 142 7.16 21.78 -6.15
N PRO A 143 6.08 22.57 -6.24
CA PRO A 143 5.62 23.43 -5.16
C PRO A 143 5.19 22.59 -3.94
N GLU A 144 5.51 23.06 -2.76
CA GLU A 144 4.96 22.50 -1.53
C GLU A 144 3.54 23.01 -1.28
N ASN A 145 2.75 22.31 -0.47
CA ASN A 145 1.38 22.72 -0.11
C ASN A 145 1.31 24.14 0.48
N ARG A 146 2.37 24.60 1.15
CA ARG A 146 2.47 25.98 1.63
C ARG A 146 2.54 27.01 0.50
N ASP A 147 3.23 26.68 -0.60
CA ASP A 147 3.41 27.56 -1.75
C ASP A 147 2.12 27.64 -2.56
N VAL A 148 1.46 26.49 -2.79
CA VAL A 148 0.15 26.40 -3.42
C VAL A 148 -0.89 27.15 -2.60
N ARG A 149 -0.87 27.01 -1.28
CA ARG A 149 -1.75 27.75 -0.37
C ARG A 149 -1.53 29.25 -0.48
N ALA A 150 -0.28 29.70 -0.39
CA ALA A 150 0.04 31.12 -0.50
C ALA A 150 -0.44 31.73 -1.82
N TYR A 151 -0.30 30.98 -2.92
CA TYR A 151 -0.78 31.39 -4.23
C TYR A 151 -2.31 31.50 -4.27
N LEU A 152 -3.05 30.45 -3.87
CA LEU A 152 -4.51 30.43 -3.91
C LEU A 152 -5.12 31.46 -2.94
N GLU A 153 -4.52 31.68 -1.77
CA GLU A 153 -4.94 32.74 -0.84
C GLU A 153 -4.73 34.15 -1.43
N LYS A 154 -3.64 34.41 -2.15
CA LYS A 154 -3.41 35.67 -2.89
C LYS A 154 -4.47 35.91 -3.98
N LYS A 155 -4.95 34.80 -4.60
CA LYS A 155 -6.06 34.84 -5.59
C LYS A 155 -7.45 34.96 -4.95
N GLY A 156 -7.52 34.95 -3.61
CA GLY A 156 -8.77 35.12 -2.87
C GLY A 156 -9.49 33.86 -2.48
N PHE A 157 -8.90 32.67 -2.76
CA PHE A 157 -9.46 31.38 -2.38
C PHE A 157 -9.07 31.02 -0.96
N ARG A 158 -10.07 30.60 -0.15
CA ARG A 158 -9.85 30.10 1.21
C ARG A 158 -10.32 28.64 1.26
N LEU A 159 -9.37 27.73 1.20
CA LEU A 159 -9.60 26.30 1.22
C LEU A 159 -9.26 25.72 2.60
N TYR A 160 -9.85 24.58 2.93
CA TYR A 160 -9.50 23.82 4.13
C TYR A 160 -8.17 23.08 3.94
N ARG A 161 -7.57 22.64 5.04
CA ARG A 161 -6.30 21.90 4.99
C ARG A 161 -6.42 20.61 4.19
N GLU A 162 -7.54 19.93 4.32
CA GLU A 162 -7.86 18.69 3.59
C GLU A 162 -7.91 18.92 2.09
N ASP A 163 -8.43 20.06 1.63
CA ASP A 163 -8.50 20.40 0.21
C ASP A 163 -7.10 20.45 -0.43
N TYR A 164 -6.11 21.04 0.26
CA TYR A 164 -4.73 21.07 -0.24
C TYR A 164 -4.08 19.68 -0.32
N LEU A 165 -4.43 18.78 0.59
CA LEU A 165 -3.95 17.38 0.53
C LEU A 165 -4.56 16.64 -0.66
N HIS A 166 -5.84 16.82 -0.91
CA HIS A 166 -6.51 16.23 -2.07
C HIS A 166 -5.99 16.82 -3.40
N ILE A 167 -5.70 18.12 -3.46
CA ILE A 167 -5.08 18.75 -4.64
C ILE A 167 -3.68 18.16 -4.90
N GLU A 168 -2.88 17.94 -3.84
CA GLU A 168 -1.58 17.28 -3.96
C GLU A 168 -1.72 15.84 -4.44
N GLU A 169 -2.67 15.07 -3.91
CA GLU A 169 -2.94 13.69 -4.31
C GLU A 169 -3.40 13.59 -5.77
N ASP A 170 -4.27 14.50 -6.22
CA ASP A 170 -4.84 14.47 -7.57
C ASP A 170 -3.87 14.99 -8.65
N PHE A 171 -3.06 15.99 -8.34
CA PHE A 171 -2.27 16.74 -9.33
C PHE A 171 -0.76 16.83 -9.03
N ASP A 172 -0.29 16.25 -7.94
CA ASP A 172 1.12 16.37 -7.49
C ASP A 172 1.59 17.83 -7.39
N ASN A 173 0.69 18.75 -7.07
CA ASN A 173 0.91 20.20 -7.06
C ASN A 173 1.47 20.77 -8.39
N MET A 174 1.19 20.13 -9.53
CA MET A 174 1.68 20.58 -10.83
C MET A 174 1.15 22.00 -11.14
N PRO A 175 2.04 22.99 -11.40
CA PRO A 175 1.63 24.39 -11.56
C PRO A 175 0.53 24.62 -12.57
N LEU A 176 0.57 23.96 -13.74
CA LEU A 176 -0.49 24.05 -14.74
C LEU A 176 -1.88 23.71 -14.17
N CYS A 177 -1.97 22.62 -13.38
CA CYS A 177 -3.24 22.23 -12.77
C CYS A 177 -3.70 23.23 -11.72
N ILE A 178 -2.76 23.76 -10.91
CA ILE A 178 -3.08 24.77 -9.89
C ILE A 178 -3.64 26.05 -10.55
N TYR A 179 -3.07 26.49 -11.66
CA TYR A 179 -3.59 27.65 -12.39
C TYR A 179 -4.96 27.39 -13.03
N MET A 180 -5.17 26.19 -13.55
CA MET A 180 -6.46 25.80 -14.13
C MET A 180 -7.55 25.57 -13.08
N LEU A 181 -7.20 25.38 -11.79
CA LEU A 181 -8.17 25.29 -10.70
C LEU A 181 -8.84 26.62 -10.34
N GLU A 182 -8.27 27.77 -10.72
CA GLU A 182 -8.84 29.07 -10.36
C GLU A 182 -10.29 29.24 -10.79
N GLU A 183 -10.63 28.85 -12.01
CA GLU A 183 -11.99 29.02 -12.55
C GLU A 183 -12.99 28.05 -11.90
N PRO A 184 -12.72 26.73 -11.78
CA PRO A 184 -13.56 25.83 -11.00
C PRO A 184 -13.81 26.28 -9.57
N LEU A 185 -12.78 26.74 -8.87
CA LEU A 185 -12.88 27.20 -7.47
C LEU A 185 -13.72 28.48 -7.31
N ARG A 186 -13.76 29.37 -8.33
CA ARG A 186 -14.63 30.57 -8.29
C ARG A 186 -16.10 30.21 -8.25
N GLY A 187 -16.49 29.12 -8.89
CA GLY A 187 -17.87 28.63 -8.91
C GLY A 187 -18.25 27.76 -7.70
N SER A 188 -17.27 27.35 -6.90
CA SER A 188 -17.49 26.39 -5.81
C SER A 188 -17.94 27.09 -4.51
N VAL A 189 -18.97 26.52 -3.87
CA VAL A 189 -19.45 26.95 -2.55
C VAL A 189 -18.79 26.15 -1.44
N HIS A 190 -18.24 24.96 -1.77
CA HIS A 190 -17.77 23.96 -0.78
C HIS A 190 -16.28 23.74 -0.79
N GLY A 191 -15.49 24.52 -1.56
CA GLY A 191 -14.04 24.33 -1.70
C GLY A 191 -13.70 23.35 -2.83
N TYR A 192 -12.62 22.57 -2.67
CA TYR A 192 -12.17 21.61 -3.67
C TYR A 192 -12.88 20.25 -3.49
N GLY A 193 -13.41 19.71 -4.59
CA GLY A 193 -14.05 18.41 -4.60
C GLY A 193 -14.04 17.79 -5.98
N ARG A 194 -14.82 16.72 -6.15
CA ARG A 194 -14.87 15.95 -7.41
C ARG A 194 -15.25 16.81 -8.62
N GLN A 195 -16.17 17.74 -8.47
CA GLN A 195 -16.64 18.58 -9.57
C GLN A 195 -15.54 19.51 -10.06
N GLU A 196 -14.87 20.19 -9.15
CA GLU A 196 -13.76 21.12 -9.43
C GLU A 196 -12.57 20.37 -10.06
N ARG A 197 -12.29 19.17 -9.57
CA ARG A 197 -11.27 18.27 -10.14
C ARG A 197 -11.58 17.90 -11.60
N GLU A 198 -12.79 17.44 -11.90
CA GLU A 198 -13.15 17.03 -13.25
C GLU A 198 -13.14 18.22 -14.24
N GLN A 199 -13.61 19.39 -13.82
CA GLN A 199 -13.55 20.60 -14.64
C GLN A 199 -12.11 21.03 -14.90
N CYS A 200 -11.26 21.05 -13.89
CA CYS A 200 -9.83 21.33 -14.04
C CYS A 200 -9.16 20.37 -15.04
N LEU A 201 -9.44 19.06 -14.93
CA LEU A 201 -8.91 18.06 -15.85
C LEU A 201 -9.37 18.30 -17.29
N GLU A 202 -10.61 18.75 -17.51
CA GLU A 202 -11.10 19.11 -18.85
C GLU A 202 -10.30 20.25 -19.48
N ASP A 203 -10.03 21.29 -18.71
CA ASP A 203 -9.27 22.45 -19.17
C ASP A 203 -7.78 22.09 -19.41
N VAL A 204 -7.18 21.33 -18.51
CA VAL A 204 -5.81 20.83 -18.64
C VAL A 204 -5.68 19.93 -19.88
N PHE A 205 -6.65 19.03 -20.12
CA PHE A 205 -6.61 18.14 -21.27
C PHE A 205 -6.82 18.90 -22.59
N LEU A 206 -7.68 19.91 -22.60
CA LEU A 206 -7.83 20.79 -23.75
C LEU A 206 -6.52 21.55 -24.03
N TRP A 207 -5.84 22.02 -23.01
CA TRP A 207 -4.54 22.69 -23.14
C TRP A 207 -3.46 21.73 -23.68
N ILE A 208 -3.38 20.50 -23.17
CA ILE A 208 -2.45 19.47 -23.68
C ILE A 208 -2.76 19.12 -25.13
N ASP A 209 -4.04 18.99 -25.49
CA ASP A 209 -4.47 18.72 -26.86
C ASP A 209 -3.98 19.81 -27.82
N ILE A 210 -4.24 21.08 -27.51
CA ILE A 210 -3.88 22.21 -28.36
C ILE A 210 -2.37 22.45 -28.42
N LYS A 211 -1.69 22.40 -27.28
CA LYS A 211 -0.27 22.80 -27.17
C LYS A 211 0.70 21.70 -27.51
N PHE A 212 0.29 20.44 -27.42
CA PHE A 212 1.16 19.31 -27.62
C PHE A 212 0.60 18.30 -28.64
N PHE A 213 -0.55 17.67 -28.37
CA PHE A 213 -1.02 16.52 -29.14
C PHE A 213 -1.28 16.85 -30.59
N ARG A 214 -1.95 17.97 -30.92
CA ARG A 214 -2.22 18.40 -32.29
C ARG A 214 -0.97 18.87 -33.06
N THR A 215 0.15 19.12 -32.37
CA THR A 215 1.41 19.48 -33.04
C THR A 215 2.18 18.26 -33.52
N LEU A 216 1.79 17.06 -33.10
CA LEU A 216 2.38 15.80 -33.55
C LEU A 216 1.88 15.41 -34.91
N LYS A 217 2.68 14.60 -35.64
CA LYS A 217 2.24 13.99 -36.90
C LYS A 217 1.06 13.02 -36.63
N VAL A 218 0.21 12.82 -37.63
CA VAL A 218 -0.97 11.94 -37.49
C VAL A 218 -0.57 10.52 -37.09
N GLU A 219 0.55 10.02 -37.65
CA GLU A 219 1.09 8.69 -37.30
C GLU A 219 1.52 8.61 -35.84
N GLU A 220 2.11 9.68 -35.29
CA GLU A 220 2.51 9.76 -33.90
C GLU A 220 1.28 9.85 -32.96
N GLN A 221 0.24 10.61 -33.36
CA GLN A 221 -1.01 10.69 -32.62
C GLN A 221 -1.69 9.31 -32.53
N ASN A 222 -1.81 8.62 -33.66
CA ASN A 222 -2.40 7.29 -33.73
C ASN A 222 -1.61 6.27 -32.89
N ALA A 223 -0.28 6.33 -32.95
CA ALA A 223 0.57 5.47 -32.12
C ALA A 223 0.35 5.72 -30.63
N LEU A 224 0.32 6.98 -30.18
CA LEU A 224 0.05 7.32 -28.80
C LEU A 224 -1.31 6.84 -28.32
N LEU A 225 -2.36 7.00 -29.14
CA LEU A 225 -3.72 6.52 -28.81
C LEU A 225 -3.75 4.99 -28.71
N SER A 226 -3.08 4.28 -29.63
CA SER A 226 -3.01 2.81 -29.58
C SER A 226 -2.22 2.29 -28.37
N LEU A 227 -1.27 3.06 -27.85
CA LEU A 227 -0.46 2.68 -26.69
C LEU A 227 -1.07 3.16 -25.36
N ALA A 228 -2.15 3.95 -25.37
CA ALA A 228 -2.74 4.55 -24.18
C ALA A 228 -3.31 3.55 -23.16
N CYS A 229 -3.74 2.36 -23.62
CA CYS A 229 -4.33 1.33 -22.75
C CYS A 229 -3.31 0.48 -21.97
N PHE A 230 -2.01 0.66 -22.24
CA PHE A 230 -0.95 -0.10 -21.59
C PHE A 230 -0.37 0.65 -20.40
N GLU A 231 -0.05 -0.08 -19.34
CA GLU A 231 0.59 0.50 -18.15
C GLU A 231 2.07 0.70 -18.34
N GLU A 232 2.73 -0.31 -18.90
CA GLU A 232 4.14 -0.29 -19.24
C GLU A 232 4.31 -0.55 -20.74
N LEU A 233 5.29 0.09 -21.31
CA LEU A 233 5.68 -0.04 -22.72
C LEU A 233 7.05 -0.69 -22.80
N THR A 234 7.20 -1.65 -23.70
CA THR A 234 8.48 -2.22 -24.13
C THR A 234 8.63 -2.05 -25.64
N GLU A 235 9.86 -2.11 -26.19
CA GLU A 235 10.02 -2.09 -27.65
C GLU A 235 9.20 -3.19 -28.32
N GLU A 236 9.15 -4.38 -27.70
CA GLU A 236 8.41 -5.53 -28.22
C GLU A 236 6.90 -5.27 -28.26
N LEU A 237 6.32 -4.73 -27.20
CA LEU A 237 4.90 -4.35 -27.16
C LEU A 237 4.60 -3.32 -28.23
N VAL A 238 5.43 -2.28 -28.37
CA VAL A 238 5.23 -1.18 -29.36
C VAL A 238 5.21 -1.72 -30.78
N TRP A 239 6.16 -2.56 -31.16
CA TRP A 239 6.22 -3.11 -32.51
C TRP A 239 5.03 -4.03 -32.81
N THR A 240 4.64 -4.90 -31.83
CA THR A 240 3.56 -5.86 -31.98
C THR A 240 2.19 -5.17 -32.10
N ILE A 241 1.94 -4.19 -31.22
CA ILE A 241 0.66 -3.49 -31.18
C ILE A 241 0.47 -2.57 -32.39
N LEU A 242 1.52 -1.86 -32.79
CA LEU A 242 1.45 -0.94 -33.93
C LEU A 242 1.68 -1.62 -35.27
N ASP A 243 2.08 -2.89 -35.29
CA ASP A 243 2.38 -3.67 -36.50
C ASP A 243 3.46 -2.98 -37.37
N ILE A 244 4.57 -2.59 -36.73
CA ILE A 244 5.71 -1.89 -37.35
C ILE A 244 7.00 -2.67 -37.12
N SER A 245 8.06 -2.32 -37.85
CA SER A 245 9.36 -2.96 -37.63
C SER A 245 10.00 -2.58 -36.28
N VAL A 246 10.92 -3.42 -35.78
CA VAL A 246 11.69 -3.17 -34.54
C VAL A 246 12.42 -1.83 -34.60
N SER A 247 12.99 -1.50 -35.77
CA SER A 247 13.73 -0.26 -35.98
C SER A 247 12.84 0.97 -35.92
N GLU A 248 11.62 0.87 -36.45
CA GLU A 248 10.61 1.94 -36.39
C GLU A 248 10.09 2.12 -34.97
N ALA A 249 9.82 1.03 -34.24
CA ALA A 249 9.39 1.07 -32.87
C ALA A 249 10.43 1.75 -31.98
N ARG A 250 11.70 1.38 -32.12
CA ARG A 250 12.82 2.02 -31.39
C ARG A 250 12.92 3.51 -31.71
N ALA A 251 12.85 3.87 -32.99
CA ALA A 251 12.87 5.28 -33.40
C ALA A 251 11.68 6.07 -32.85
N LEU A 252 10.50 5.46 -32.80
CA LEU A 252 9.29 6.07 -32.24
C LEU A 252 9.42 6.31 -30.74
N VAL A 253 9.84 5.32 -29.96
CA VAL A 253 10.06 5.47 -28.52
C VAL A 253 11.12 6.55 -28.23
N GLN A 254 12.22 6.59 -29.00
CA GLN A 254 13.24 7.64 -28.84
C GLN A 254 12.67 9.05 -29.14
N ARG A 255 11.79 9.18 -30.13
CA ARG A 255 11.11 10.45 -30.40
C ARG A 255 10.20 10.86 -29.25
N PHE A 256 9.40 9.94 -28.71
CA PHE A 256 8.51 10.24 -27.56
C PHE A 256 9.29 10.58 -26.29
N ARG A 257 10.47 9.99 -26.07
CA ARG A 257 11.35 10.36 -24.96
C ARG A 257 11.91 11.79 -25.09
N LYS A 258 12.14 12.26 -26.32
CA LYS A 258 12.65 13.62 -26.58
C LYS A 258 11.56 14.68 -26.59
N LYS A 259 10.31 14.32 -26.97
CA LYS A 259 9.18 15.25 -27.08
C LYS A 259 8.37 15.27 -25.80
N GLY A 260 8.41 16.38 -25.06
CA GLY A 260 7.52 16.68 -23.96
C GLY A 260 7.71 15.89 -22.67
N SER A 261 8.73 15.00 -22.59
CA SER A 261 8.95 14.08 -21.46
C SER A 261 7.68 13.32 -21.07
N ILE A 262 6.95 12.82 -22.06
CA ILE A 262 5.69 12.10 -21.87
C ILE A 262 5.90 10.65 -21.39
N LEU A 263 7.15 10.13 -21.49
CA LEU A 263 7.55 8.80 -21.08
C LEU A 263 8.54 8.88 -19.92
N GLU A 264 8.24 8.20 -18.85
CA GLU A 264 9.13 7.91 -17.73
C GLU A 264 9.90 6.62 -18.00
N ASP A 265 11.20 6.63 -17.76
CA ASP A 265 12.07 5.47 -17.93
C ASP A 265 12.10 4.66 -16.62
N LEU A 266 11.58 3.44 -16.66
CA LEU A 266 11.54 2.51 -15.52
C LEU A 266 12.81 1.64 -15.42
N GLY A 267 13.75 1.81 -16.37
CA GLY A 267 14.92 0.97 -16.50
C GLY A 267 14.64 -0.36 -17.22
N GLY A 268 15.72 -1.03 -17.65
CA GLY A 268 15.58 -2.33 -18.33
C GLY A 268 14.83 -2.32 -19.66
N GLY A 269 14.75 -1.16 -20.35
CA GLY A 269 14.01 -1.05 -21.61
C GLY A 269 12.48 -1.00 -21.42
N ARG A 270 12.02 -0.58 -20.26
CA ARG A 270 10.60 -0.37 -19.93
C ARG A 270 10.32 1.11 -19.72
N TRP A 271 9.15 1.55 -20.17
CA TRP A 271 8.69 2.94 -20.05
C TRP A 271 7.23 2.97 -19.67
N ARG A 272 6.78 4.07 -19.09
CA ARG A 272 5.35 4.35 -18.89
C ARG A 272 5.04 5.80 -19.23
N PHE A 273 3.80 6.06 -19.62
CA PHE A 273 3.34 7.44 -19.74
C PHE A 273 3.25 8.10 -18.37
N VAL A 274 3.69 9.35 -18.25
CA VAL A 274 3.51 10.14 -17.03
C VAL A 274 2.02 10.28 -16.69
N GLY A 275 1.68 10.26 -15.39
CA GLY A 275 0.31 10.03 -14.89
C GLY A 275 -0.77 10.85 -15.56
N LEU A 276 -0.61 12.18 -15.62
CA LEU A 276 -1.61 13.08 -16.20
C LEU A 276 -1.73 12.91 -17.73
N PHE A 277 -0.59 12.73 -18.41
CA PHE A 277 -0.60 12.50 -19.86
C PHE A 277 -1.23 11.15 -20.22
N ARG A 278 -1.05 10.13 -19.38
CA ARG A 278 -1.75 8.83 -19.54
C ARG A 278 -3.26 9.00 -19.45
N GLN A 279 -3.75 9.76 -18.44
CA GLN A 279 -5.19 10.05 -18.31
C GLN A 279 -5.72 10.80 -19.55
N PHE A 280 -4.97 11.79 -20.04
CA PHE A 280 -5.27 12.50 -21.26
C PHE A 280 -5.39 11.54 -22.46
N LEU A 281 -4.39 10.69 -22.70
CA LEU A 281 -4.39 9.74 -23.82
C LEU A 281 -5.54 8.74 -23.71
N ALA A 282 -5.85 8.22 -22.53
CA ALA A 282 -6.97 7.32 -22.31
C ALA A 282 -8.29 8.00 -22.71
N ARG A 283 -8.51 9.26 -22.34
CA ARG A 283 -9.70 10.03 -22.73
C ARG A 283 -9.76 10.28 -24.23
N MET A 284 -8.61 10.63 -24.83
CA MET A 284 -8.54 10.86 -26.28
C MET A 284 -8.74 9.58 -27.09
N MET A 285 -8.26 8.45 -26.62
CA MET A 285 -8.50 7.15 -27.25
C MET A 285 -10.00 6.88 -27.41
N TYR A 286 -10.78 7.01 -26.34
CA TYR A 286 -12.24 6.83 -26.41
C TYR A 286 -12.96 7.88 -27.26
N LYS A 287 -12.38 9.07 -27.42
CA LYS A 287 -12.94 10.14 -28.24
C LYS A 287 -12.71 9.93 -29.75
N TYR A 288 -11.56 9.40 -30.14
CA TYR A 288 -11.14 9.33 -31.54
C TYR A 288 -11.16 7.92 -32.14
N ALA A 289 -11.02 6.86 -31.32
CA ALA A 289 -11.07 5.49 -31.82
C ALA A 289 -12.51 5.01 -32.03
N THR A 290 -12.75 4.30 -33.14
CA THR A 290 -14.04 3.63 -33.35
C THR A 290 -14.11 2.35 -32.48
N PRO A 291 -15.34 1.86 -32.19
CA PRO A 291 -15.50 0.60 -31.46
C PRO A 291 -14.74 -0.57 -32.10
N GLU A 292 -14.73 -0.67 -33.42
CA GLU A 292 -14.03 -1.73 -34.14
C GLU A 292 -12.50 -1.60 -34.04
N GLN A 293 -11.99 -0.36 -33.97
CA GLN A 293 -10.55 -0.12 -33.74
C GLN A 293 -10.14 -0.51 -32.34
N LEU A 294 -10.96 -0.17 -31.33
CA LEU A 294 -10.72 -0.58 -29.94
C LEU A 294 -10.79 -2.10 -29.79
N GLU A 295 -11.78 -2.76 -30.39
CA GLU A 295 -11.91 -4.20 -30.36
C GLU A 295 -10.66 -4.91 -30.92
N ARG A 296 -10.18 -4.49 -32.09
CA ARG A 296 -8.95 -5.03 -32.69
C ARG A 296 -7.71 -4.77 -31.82
N LEU A 297 -7.62 -3.58 -31.24
CA LEU A 297 -6.53 -3.24 -30.34
C LEU A 297 -6.51 -4.15 -29.11
N TYR A 298 -7.67 -4.31 -28.45
CA TYR A 298 -7.79 -5.15 -27.27
C TYR A 298 -7.57 -6.62 -27.57
N GLN A 299 -8.01 -7.13 -28.72
CA GLN A 299 -7.72 -8.49 -29.17
C GLN A 299 -6.21 -8.71 -29.33
N ARG A 300 -5.49 -7.79 -30.02
CA ARG A 300 -4.02 -7.88 -30.16
C ARG A 300 -3.31 -7.84 -28.80
N ALA A 301 -3.75 -6.96 -27.92
CA ALA A 301 -3.19 -6.84 -26.58
C ALA A 301 -3.41 -8.13 -25.75
N MET A 302 -4.62 -8.69 -25.79
CA MET A 302 -4.94 -9.94 -25.12
C MET A 302 -4.02 -11.08 -25.57
N TYR A 303 -3.89 -11.27 -26.91
CA TYR A 303 -3.04 -12.33 -27.46
C TYR A 303 -1.55 -12.09 -27.17
N PHE A 304 -1.08 -10.85 -27.20
CA PHE A 304 0.30 -10.51 -26.84
C PHE A 304 0.62 -10.95 -25.41
N TYR A 305 -0.24 -10.60 -24.43
CA TYR A 305 -0.02 -10.98 -23.05
C TYR A 305 -0.22 -12.48 -22.80
N GLU A 306 -1.14 -13.13 -23.51
CA GLU A 306 -1.32 -14.56 -23.44
C GLU A 306 -0.06 -15.32 -23.93
N GLU A 307 0.56 -14.88 -25.03
CA GLU A 307 1.83 -15.42 -25.54
C GLU A 307 2.98 -15.23 -24.53
N LYS A 308 2.99 -14.08 -23.84
CA LYS A 308 3.94 -13.80 -22.75
C LYS A 308 3.61 -14.54 -21.45
N GLN A 309 2.53 -15.28 -21.41
CA GLN A 309 2.03 -15.98 -20.22
C GLN A 309 1.69 -15.03 -19.05
N ASP A 310 1.48 -13.75 -19.33
CA ASP A 310 0.91 -12.78 -18.40
C ASP A 310 -0.61 -12.82 -18.51
N TYR A 311 -1.18 -13.86 -17.90
CA TYR A 311 -2.63 -14.10 -17.99
C TYR A 311 -3.45 -13.06 -17.24
N THR A 312 -2.87 -12.39 -16.25
CA THR A 312 -3.54 -11.31 -15.51
C THR A 312 -3.75 -10.09 -16.41
N ALA A 313 -2.74 -9.70 -17.16
CA ALA A 313 -2.89 -8.63 -18.13
C ALA A 313 -3.82 -9.04 -19.29
N ALA A 314 -3.73 -10.28 -19.78
CA ALA A 314 -4.63 -10.80 -20.81
C ALA A 314 -6.09 -10.79 -20.35
N LEU A 315 -6.38 -11.17 -19.10
CA LEU A 315 -7.72 -11.18 -18.50
C LEU A 315 -8.39 -9.80 -18.55
N ARG A 316 -7.62 -8.73 -18.27
CA ARG A 316 -8.13 -7.36 -18.33
C ARG A 316 -8.65 -6.98 -19.73
N PHE A 317 -7.96 -7.42 -20.78
CA PHE A 317 -8.40 -7.19 -22.16
C PHE A 317 -9.57 -8.11 -22.56
N ALA A 318 -9.60 -9.34 -22.07
CA ALA A 318 -10.75 -10.24 -22.26
C ALA A 318 -12.04 -9.66 -21.62
N ASP A 319 -11.92 -9.02 -20.46
CA ASP A 319 -13.04 -8.33 -19.81
C ASP A 319 -13.50 -7.10 -20.59
N LEU A 320 -12.58 -6.27 -21.11
CA LEU A 320 -12.93 -5.14 -21.97
C LEU A 320 -13.69 -5.59 -23.24
N LEU A 321 -13.34 -6.78 -23.76
CA LEU A 321 -13.99 -7.40 -24.90
C LEU A 321 -15.26 -8.19 -24.53
N LYS A 322 -15.55 -8.38 -23.24
CA LYS A 322 -16.65 -9.19 -22.70
C LYS A 322 -16.65 -10.65 -23.20
N LEU A 323 -15.43 -11.20 -23.35
CA LEU A 323 -15.24 -12.58 -23.79
C LEU A 323 -15.26 -13.55 -22.58
N TYR A 324 -16.44 -13.82 -22.04
CA TYR A 324 -16.62 -14.53 -20.76
C TYR A 324 -16.00 -15.93 -20.72
N ASP A 325 -16.12 -16.69 -21.82
CA ASP A 325 -15.48 -18.03 -21.93
C ASP A 325 -13.96 -17.91 -21.85
N LYS A 326 -13.39 -16.90 -22.53
CA LYS A 326 -11.95 -16.64 -22.48
C LYS A 326 -11.49 -16.15 -21.11
N MET A 327 -12.31 -15.34 -20.43
CA MET A 327 -12.04 -14.91 -19.06
C MET A 327 -11.97 -16.12 -18.11
N ALA A 328 -12.92 -17.06 -18.19
CA ALA A 328 -12.91 -18.28 -17.38
C ALA A 328 -11.67 -19.14 -17.65
N GLU A 329 -11.27 -19.31 -18.90
CA GLU A 329 -10.04 -20.02 -19.30
C GLU A 329 -8.79 -19.35 -18.70
N LEU A 330 -8.67 -18.02 -18.82
CA LEU A 330 -7.53 -17.28 -18.31
C LEU A 330 -7.47 -17.30 -16.78
N LEU A 331 -8.60 -17.16 -16.10
CA LEU A 331 -8.70 -17.31 -14.65
C LEU A 331 -8.26 -18.70 -14.18
N ASP A 332 -8.71 -19.78 -14.85
CA ASP A 332 -8.28 -21.14 -14.50
C ASP A 332 -6.76 -21.32 -14.69
N ARG A 333 -6.18 -20.72 -15.73
CA ARG A 333 -4.74 -20.72 -15.96
C ARG A 333 -3.97 -19.92 -14.89
N ILE A 334 -4.49 -18.76 -14.45
CA ILE A 334 -3.91 -18.00 -13.35
C ILE A 334 -3.92 -18.85 -12.07
N LEU A 335 -5.08 -19.39 -11.72
CA LEU A 335 -5.29 -20.18 -10.50
C LEU A 335 -4.57 -21.56 -10.51
N SER A 336 -4.11 -22.02 -11.68
CA SER A 336 -3.30 -23.24 -11.79
C SER A 336 -1.85 -23.06 -11.36
N ARG A 337 -1.40 -21.83 -11.11
CA ARG A 337 -0.02 -21.47 -10.75
C ARG A 337 0.02 -20.87 -9.33
N PRO A 338 1.16 -20.94 -8.66
CA PRO A 338 1.36 -20.16 -7.43
C PRO A 338 1.24 -18.67 -7.75
N ILE A 339 0.31 -17.99 -7.10
CA ILE A 339 0.09 -16.54 -7.19
C ILE A 339 0.24 -15.90 -5.82
N SER A 340 0.59 -14.63 -5.79
CA SER A 340 0.61 -13.87 -4.54
C SER A 340 -0.83 -13.66 -4.04
N TYR A 341 -0.96 -13.47 -2.74
CA TYR A 341 -2.26 -13.20 -2.14
C TYR A 341 -2.90 -11.90 -2.67
N GLU A 342 -2.10 -10.88 -2.92
CA GLU A 342 -2.54 -9.63 -3.54
C GLU A 342 -3.11 -9.86 -4.95
N THR A 343 -2.40 -10.64 -5.77
CA THR A 343 -2.91 -11.04 -7.08
C THR A 343 -4.22 -11.81 -6.94
N PHE A 344 -4.32 -12.72 -5.97
CA PHE A 344 -5.54 -13.48 -5.72
C PHE A 344 -6.72 -12.56 -5.37
N LEU A 345 -6.53 -11.59 -4.47
CA LEU A 345 -7.58 -10.63 -4.13
C LEU A 345 -7.96 -9.72 -5.30
N SER A 346 -7.00 -9.35 -6.15
CA SER A 346 -7.31 -8.55 -7.35
C SER A 346 -8.20 -9.26 -8.37
N LEU A 347 -8.36 -10.59 -8.26
CA LEU A 347 -9.29 -11.37 -9.08
C LEU A 347 -10.72 -11.38 -8.55
N GLU A 348 -11.00 -10.76 -7.42
CA GLU A 348 -12.30 -10.82 -6.74
C GLU A 348 -13.46 -10.44 -7.66
N ASP A 349 -13.38 -9.29 -8.31
CA ASP A 349 -14.44 -8.81 -9.20
C ASP A 349 -14.72 -9.78 -10.35
N TYR A 350 -13.68 -10.42 -10.87
CA TYR A 350 -13.83 -11.41 -11.93
C TYR A 350 -14.44 -12.72 -11.44
N CYS A 351 -14.08 -13.17 -10.24
CA CYS A 351 -14.55 -14.45 -9.68
C CYS A 351 -15.96 -14.35 -9.08
N LEU A 352 -16.33 -13.22 -8.48
CA LEU A 352 -17.58 -13.07 -7.73
C LEU A 352 -18.70 -12.35 -8.49
N SER A 353 -18.36 -11.37 -9.33
CA SER A 353 -19.32 -10.45 -9.95
C SER A 353 -19.52 -10.68 -11.45
N GLY A 354 -18.61 -11.41 -12.10
CA GLY A 354 -18.65 -11.61 -13.56
C GLY A 354 -19.72 -12.60 -14.01
N PRO A 355 -20.36 -12.38 -15.15
CA PRO A 355 -21.22 -13.37 -15.80
C PRO A 355 -20.33 -14.43 -16.45
N LEU A 356 -19.73 -15.31 -15.61
CA LEU A 356 -18.91 -16.42 -16.08
C LEU A 356 -19.79 -17.52 -16.67
N PRO A 357 -19.27 -18.32 -17.63
CA PRO A 357 -19.97 -19.48 -18.18
C PRO A 357 -20.19 -20.54 -17.08
N ASP A 358 -20.69 -21.71 -17.43
CA ASP A 358 -21.00 -22.76 -16.46
C ASP A 358 -19.81 -23.06 -15.54
N LEU A 359 -19.85 -22.53 -14.31
CA LEU A 359 -18.81 -22.68 -13.28
C LEU A 359 -18.49 -24.16 -12.98
N LEU A 360 -19.44 -25.08 -13.25
CA LEU A 360 -19.22 -26.52 -13.04
C LEU A 360 -18.08 -27.08 -13.91
N GLU A 361 -17.72 -26.41 -15.00
CA GLU A 361 -16.57 -26.79 -15.82
C GLU A 361 -15.22 -26.37 -15.19
N TYR A 362 -15.24 -25.37 -14.30
CA TYR A 362 -14.05 -24.73 -13.72
C TYR A 362 -13.98 -24.88 -12.19
N PRO A 363 -13.60 -26.04 -11.64
CA PRO A 363 -13.60 -26.27 -10.19
C PRO A 363 -12.67 -25.34 -9.42
N ARG A 364 -11.57 -24.87 -10.02
CA ARG A 364 -10.66 -23.89 -9.39
C ARG A 364 -11.33 -22.52 -9.21
N LEU A 365 -12.21 -22.13 -10.13
CA LEU A 365 -13.00 -20.89 -9.98
C LEU A 365 -14.03 -21.02 -8.87
N ILE A 366 -14.68 -22.20 -8.72
CA ILE A 366 -15.58 -22.46 -7.60
C ILE A 366 -14.80 -22.32 -6.27
N MET A 367 -13.62 -22.91 -6.20
CA MET A 367 -12.77 -22.80 -5.01
C MET A 367 -12.31 -21.36 -4.75
N ALA A 368 -11.87 -20.65 -5.79
CA ALA A 368 -11.45 -19.26 -5.65
C ALA A 368 -12.60 -18.37 -5.16
N GLY A 369 -13.80 -18.53 -5.72
CA GLY A 369 -14.99 -17.81 -5.27
C GLY A 369 -15.33 -18.12 -3.81
N ALA A 370 -15.29 -19.40 -3.40
CA ALA A 370 -15.49 -19.80 -2.01
C ALA A 370 -14.45 -19.17 -1.05
N MET A 371 -13.17 -19.18 -1.47
CA MET A 371 -12.08 -18.57 -0.69
C MET A 371 -12.28 -17.05 -0.52
N LEU A 372 -12.59 -16.35 -1.60
CA LEU A 372 -12.83 -14.91 -1.60
C LEU A 372 -14.01 -14.52 -0.72
N GLU A 373 -15.10 -15.29 -0.75
CA GLU A 373 -16.24 -15.09 0.13
C GLU A 373 -15.86 -15.31 1.61
N CYS A 374 -15.05 -16.33 1.92
CA CYS A 374 -14.54 -16.55 3.27
C CYS A 374 -13.63 -15.40 3.74
N ILE A 375 -12.75 -14.92 2.89
CA ILE A 375 -11.86 -13.79 3.19
C ILE A 375 -12.68 -12.53 3.48
N GLY A 376 -13.76 -12.32 2.76
CA GLY A 376 -14.71 -11.22 2.98
C GLY A 376 -15.71 -11.45 4.13
N GLY A 377 -15.62 -12.57 4.86
CA GLY A 377 -16.53 -12.88 5.96
C GLY A 377 -17.93 -13.32 5.54
N ASN A 378 -18.18 -13.61 4.26
CA ASN A 378 -19.49 -13.97 3.72
C ASN A 378 -19.70 -15.48 3.66
N LEU A 379 -20.16 -16.07 4.76
CA LEU A 379 -20.43 -17.53 4.82
C LEU A 379 -21.60 -17.97 3.93
N GLU A 380 -22.58 -17.12 3.66
CA GLU A 380 -23.68 -17.46 2.75
C GLU A 380 -23.17 -17.61 1.31
N GLY A 381 -22.29 -16.71 0.88
CA GLY A 381 -21.60 -16.80 -0.39
C GLY A 381 -20.76 -18.06 -0.49
N TYR A 382 -19.94 -18.35 0.53
CA TYR A 382 -19.16 -19.58 0.62
C TYR A 382 -20.05 -20.83 0.48
N GLU A 383 -21.16 -20.92 1.20
CA GLU A 383 -22.07 -22.07 1.13
C GLU A 383 -22.70 -22.25 -0.28
N ARG A 384 -22.90 -21.17 -1.03
CA ARG A 384 -23.35 -21.27 -2.44
C ARG A 384 -22.31 -21.99 -3.29
N TYR A 385 -21.03 -21.63 -3.18
CA TYR A 385 -19.94 -22.25 -3.94
C TYR A 385 -19.72 -23.70 -3.49
N ARG A 386 -19.80 -24.00 -2.19
CA ARG A 386 -19.72 -25.37 -1.66
C ARG A 386 -20.78 -26.28 -2.27
N LYS A 387 -22.04 -25.82 -2.29
CA LYS A 387 -23.17 -26.56 -2.90
C LYS A 387 -23.03 -26.72 -4.41
N LEU A 388 -22.39 -25.78 -5.12
CA LEU A 388 -22.08 -25.95 -6.53
C LEU A 388 -21.09 -27.10 -6.74
N LEU A 389 -20.05 -27.20 -5.92
CA LEU A 389 -19.09 -28.27 -6.02
C LEU A 389 -19.68 -29.65 -5.69
N GLU A 390 -20.58 -29.72 -4.69
CA GLU A 390 -21.29 -30.97 -4.33
C GLU A 390 -22.17 -31.51 -5.46
N ARG A 391 -22.70 -30.65 -6.33
CA ARG A 391 -23.50 -31.07 -7.51
C ARG A 391 -22.68 -31.70 -8.64
N ARG A 392 -21.37 -31.62 -8.54
CA ARG A 392 -20.48 -32.16 -9.57
C ARG A 392 -20.24 -33.65 -9.35
N GLU A 393 -20.76 -34.50 -10.22
CA GLU A 393 -20.68 -35.96 -10.15
C GLU A 393 -19.33 -36.58 -10.58
N LYS A 394 -18.17 -35.96 -10.27
CA LYS A 394 -16.88 -36.52 -10.69
C LYS A 394 -16.07 -37.05 -9.50
N LYS A 395 -15.33 -38.15 -9.74
CA LYS A 395 -14.49 -38.87 -8.77
C LYS A 395 -13.46 -38.04 -8.00
N ASP A 396 -13.16 -36.83 -8.45
CA ASP A 396 -12.11 -35.95 -7.88
C ASP A 396 -12.65 -34.86 -6.96
N THR A 397 -13.93 -34.88 -6.59
CA THR A 397 -14.53 -33.79 -5.78
C THR A 397 -14.27 -33.92 -4.28
N GLY A 398 -13.91 -35.11 -3.79
CA GLY A 398 -13.67 -35.31 -2.35
C GLY A 398 -12.57 -34.43 -1.77
N SER A 399 -11.41 -34.39 -2.44
CA SER A 399 -10.28 -33.53 -2.01
C SER A 399 -10.64 -32.05 -2.05
N LEU A 400 -11.38 -31.63 -3.08
CA LEU A 400 -11.81 -30.23 -3.22
C LEU A 400 -12.83 -29.83 -2.16
N LEU A 401 -13.77 -30.71 -1.82
CA LEU A 401 -14.75 -30.49 -0.74
C LEU A 401 -14.08 -30.43 0.62
N LEU A 402 -13.06 -31.26 0.87
CA LEU A 402 -12.27 -31.17 2.09
C LEU A 402 -11.52 -29.85 2.19
N ILE A 403 -10.89 -29.39 1.09
CA ILE A 403 -10.23 -28.08 1.05
C ILE A 403 -11.23 -26.96 1.33
N LEU A 404 -12.41 -27.00 0.72
CA LEU A 404 -13.46 -26.02 1.01
C LEU A 404 -13.88 -26.06 2.48
N LYS A 405 -14.06 -27.23 3.07
CA LYS A 405 -14.37 -27.36 4.49
C LYS A 405 -13.29 -26.74 5.36
N LEU A 406 -12.01 -26.96 5.02
CA LEU A 406 -10.87 -26.34 5.70
C LEU A 406 -10.86 -24.80 5.57
N ILE A 407 -11.23 -24.30 4.39
CA ILE A 407 -11.31 -22.84 4.15
C ILE A 407 -12.44 -22.22 4.96
N GLY A 408 -13.64 -22.82 4.91
CA GLY A 408 -14.86 -22.31 5.53
C GLY A 408 -14.94 -22.41 7.06
N THR A 409 -13.98 -23.05 7.72
CA THR A 409 -13.93 -23.11 9.18
C THR A 409 -12.73 -22.35 9.75
N GLY A 410 -12.95 -21.55 10.76
CA GLY A 410 -11.86 -20.90 11.50
C GLY A 410 -11.27 -21.82 12.57
N SER A 411 -12.05 -22.76 13.12
CA SER A 411 -11.59 -23.69 14.17
C SER A 411 -11.02 -24.96 13.59
N MET A 412 -9.80 -25.32 13.98
CA MET A 412 -9.20 -26.62 13.71
C MET A 412 -9.50 -27.56 14.89
N THR A 413 -10.23 -28.65 14.63
CA THR A 413 -10.62 -29.63 15.67
C THR A 413 -9.96 -30.98 15.44
N PRO A 414 -9.83 -31.85 16.49
CA PRO A 414 -9.34 -33.21 16.34
C PRO A 414 -10.12 -34.05 15.33
N GLU A 415 -11.46 -33.87 15.25
CA GLU A 415 -12.31 -34.58 14.30
C GLU A 415 -12.00 -34.17 12.87
N LEU A 416 -11.88 -32.87 12.60
CA LEU A 416 -11.50 -32.35 11.29
C LEU A 416 -10.09 -32.83 10.90
N LEU A 417 -9.15 -32.88 11.85
CA LEU A 417 -7.82 -33.41 11.61
C LEU A 417 -7.86 -34.91 11.23
N SER A 418 -8.66 -35.70 11.90
CA SER A 418 -8.84 -37.13 11.56
C SER A 418 -9.41 -37.33 10.14
N GLU A 419 -10.36 -36.48 9.75
CA GLU A 419 -10.92 -36.49 8.39
C GLU A 419 -9.85 -36.12 7.33
N ILE A 420 -8.99 -35.14 7.63
CA ILE A 420 -7.86 -34.78 6.78
C ILE A 420 -6.92 -35.98 6.62
N TRP A 421 -6.57 -36.69 7.70
CA TRP A 421 -5.68 -37.83 7.66
C TRP A 421 -6.21 -38.96 6.81
N GLN A 422 -7.46 -39.32 7.00
CA GLN A 422 -8.10 -40.35 6.18
C GLN A 422 -8.02 -40.01 4.67
N HIS A 423 -8.24 -38.74 4.32
CA HIS A 423 -8.21 -38.30 2.94
C HIS A 423 -6.79 -38.26 2.35
N VAL A 424 -5.78 -37.89 3.14
CA VAL A 424 -4.36 -37.91 2.76
C VAL A 424 -3.91 -39.32 2.46
N GLU A 425 -4.31 -40.29 3.30
CA GLU A 425 -3.99 -41.71 3.11
C GLU A 425 -4.65 -42.30 1.87
N GLU A 426 -5.90 -41.91 1.56
CA GLU A 426 -6.63 -42.34 0.39
C GLU A 426 -6.15 -41.70 -0.93
N ALA A 427 -5.70 -40.46 -0.91
CA ALA A 427 -5.37 -39.67 -2.11
C ALA A 427 -3.88 -39.59 -2.43
N ASP A 428 -2.99 -40.20 -1.65
CA ASP A 428 -1.51 -40.08 -1.77
C ASP A 428 -1.02 -38.63 -1.84
N THR A 429 -1.72 -37.73 -1.14
CA THR A 429 -1.44 -36.30 -1.11
C THR A 429 -0.38 -36.00 -0.04
N SER A 430 0.60 -35.15 -0.35
CA SER A 430 1.63 -34.81 0.62
C SER A 430 1.08 -33.87 1.72
N THR A 431 1.52 -34.10 2.97
CA THR A 431 1.16 -33.25 4.12
C THR A 431 1.60 -31.79 3.91
N GLY A 432 2.69 -31.55 3.19
CA GLY A 432 3.18 -30.22 2.86
C GLY A 432 2.25 -29.42 1.93
N GLU A 433 1.48 -30.10 1.07
CA GLU A 433 0.46 -29.43 0.24
C GLU A 433 -0.72 -28.97 1.07
N ILE A 434 -1.17 -29.79 2.02
CA ILE A 434 -2.26 -29.44 2.93
C ILE A 434 -1.88 -28.23 3.78
N TRP A 435 -0.66 -28.19 4.34
CA TRP A 435 -0.18 -27.05 5.08
C TRP A 435 -0.12 -25.78 4.23
N ARG A 436 0.29 -25.87 2.96
CA ARG A 436 0.28 -24.70 2.06
C ARG A 436 -1.14 -24.17 1.83
N MET A 437 -2.14 -25.05 1.76
CA MET A 437 -3.56 -24.69 1.61
C MET A 437 -4.17 -24.11 2.90
N LEU A 438 -3.69 -24.53 4.07
CA LEU A 438 -4.18 -24.07 5.36
C LEU A 438 -3.61 -22.70 5.79
N ARG A 439 -2.56 -22.23 5.13
CA ARG A 439 -1.89 -20.96 5.51
C ARG A 439 -2.46 -19.78 4.79
N ILE A 440 -3.05 -18.87 5.54
CA ILE A 440 -3.33 -17.50 5.07
C ILE A 440 -2.07 -16.67 5.36
N PRO A 441 -1.56 -15.88 4.38
CA PRO A 441 -0.45 -14.97 4.63
C PRO A 441 -0.81 -13.92 5.68
N GLY A 442 0.17 -13.42 6.41
CA GLY A 442 0.00 -12.31 7.34
C GLY A 442 -0.23 -12.66 8.82
N SER A 443 -0.53 -13.92 9.18
CA SER A 443 -0.76 -14.26 10.58
C SER A 443 0.50 -14.09 11.46
N ILE A 444 0.33 -13.46 12.63
CA ILE A 444 1.37 -13.24 13.66
C ILE A 444 1.34 -14.28 14.78
N SER A 445 0.42 -15.23 14.69
CA SER A 445 0.30 -16.38 15.60
C SER A 445 -0.07 -17.62 14.79
N LEU A 446 0.36 -18.80 15.19
CA LEU A 446 -0.14 -20.06 14.64
C LEU A 446 -1.31 -20.58 15.46
N LEU A 447 -1.28 -20.45 16.78
CA LEU A 447 -2.32 -20.99 17.67
C LEU A 447 -3.66 -20.29 17.46
N HIS A 448 -3.63 -18.97 17.21
CA HIS A 448 -4.80 -18.10 17.16
C HIS A 448 -4.77 -17.15 15.96
N GLY A 449 -4.14 -17.58 14.86
CA GLY A 449 -3.98 -16.76 13.67
C GLY A 449 -5.17 -16.88 12.70
N ASP A 450 -4.87 -17.39 11.52
CA ASP A 450 -5.85 -17.69 10.47
C ASP A 450 -6.75 -18.88 10.82
N LYS A 451 -6.26 -19.79 11.64
CA LYS A 451 -7.00 -20.88 12.26
C LYS A 451 -6.85 -20.85 13.77
N ASP A 452 -7.88 -21.26 14.46
CA ASP A 452 -7.90 -21.42 15.91
C ASP A 452 -7.70 -22.88 16.29
N TYR A 453 -6.54 -23.18 16.88
CA TYR A 453 -6.18 -24.54 17.32
C TYR A 453 -6.52 -24.79 18.79
N SER A 454 -7.29 -23.93 19.45
CA SER A 454 -7.65 -24.04 20.87
C SER A 454 -8.24 -25.42 21.21
N ALA A 455 -9.03 -26.03 20.33
CA ALA A 455 -9.68 -27.32 20.54
C ALA A 455 -8.71 -28.47 20.88
N PHE A 456 -7.43 -28.38 20.45
CA PHE A 456 -6.39 -29.37 20.78
C PHE A 456 -5.83 -29.24 22.18
N PHE A 457 -6.13 -28.17 22.89
CA PHE A 457 -5.45 -27.78 24.12
C PHE A 457 -6.41 -27.65 25.31
N HIS A 458 -7.50 -28.40 25.30
CA HIS A 458 -8.40 -28.49 26.46
C HIS A 458 -7.62 -28.80 27.73
N TRP A 459 -7.97 -28.12 28.82
CA TRP A 459 -7.32 -28.30 30.11
C TRP A 459 -7.98 -29.43 30.90
N GLU A 460 -7.28 -30.54 31.02
CA GLU A 460 -7.74 -31.71 31.80
C GLU A 460 -6.97 -31.86 33.15
N GLY A 461 -6.44 -30.79 33.67
CA GLY A 461 -5.63 -30.83 34.89
C GLY A 461 -4.15 -31.01 34.62
N LYS A 462 -3.40 -31.56 35.61
CA LYS A 462 -1.94 -31.73 35.54
C LYS A 462 -1.47 -32.88 34.63
N ARG A 463 -2.00 -33.02 33.40
CA ARG A 463 -1.39 -33.96 32.47
C ARG A 463 -0.09 -33.36 31.92
N GLU A 464 1.01 -34.15 32.03
CA GLU A 464 2.34 -33.74 31.55
C GLU A 464 2.48 -33.70 30.03
N LYS A 465 1.61 -34.40 29.30
CA LYS A 465 1.63 -34.45 27.83
C LYS A 465 0.26 -34.12 27.23
N ASN A 466 0.27 -33.29 26.18
CA ASN A 466 -0.90 -33.05 25.36
C ASN A 466 -1.19 -34.34 24.54
N PRO A 467 -2.41 -34.90 24.61
CA PRO A 467 -2.76 -36.12 23.86
C PRO A 467 -2.61 -35.96 22.35
N TYR A 468 -2.72 -34.74 21.82
CA TYR A 468 -2.66 -34.44 20.38
C TYR A 468 -1.27 -33.95 19.91
N GLU A 469 -0.24 -33.96 20.76
CA GLU A 469 1.09 -33.49 20.36
C GLU A 469 1.67 -34.29 19.19
N GLU A 470 1.43 -35.60 19.16
CA GLU A 470 1.92 -36.48 18.09
C GLU A 470 1.15 -36.21 16.77
N GLU A 471 -0.16 -36.01 16.85
CA GLU A 471 -1.00 -35.69 15.68
C GLU A 471 -0.61 -34.33 15.09
N ILE A 472 -0.35 -33.34 15.92
CA ILE A 472 0.11 -32.02 15.47
C ILE A 472 1.48 -32.12 14.79
N ARG A 473 2.41 -32.91 15.35
CA ARG A 473 3.72 -33.18 14.74
C ARG A 473 3.59 -33.89 13.40
N ARG A 474 2.70 -34.89 13.31
CA ARG A 474 2.41 -35.63 12.09
C ARG A 474 1.80 -34.68 11.03
N LEU A 475 0.87 -33.82 11.40
CA LEU A 475 0.28 -32.83 10.50
C LEU A 475 1.35 -31.85 9.95
N ALA A 476 2.27 -31.38 10.79
CA ALA A 476 3.37 -30.52 10.36
C ALA A 476 4.30 -31.24 9.38
N GLY A 477 4.47 -32.55 9.50
CA GLY A 477 5.46 -33.31 8.78
C GLY A 477 6.90 -33.05 9.28
N GLU A 478 7.85 -33.87 8.81
CA GLU A 478 9.26 -33.72 9.23
C GLU A 478 9.89 -32.40 8.77
N GLU A 479 9.48 -31.91 7.59
CA GLU A 479 9.99 -30.66 7.00
C GLU A 479 9.52 -29.38 7.73
N HIS A 480 8.52 -29.50 8.59
CA HIS A 480 7.90 -28.36 9.32
C HIS A 480 7.73 -28.63 10.81
N ALA A 481 8.60 -29.47 11.38
CA ALA A 481 8.57 -29.83 12.81
C ALA A 481 8.66 -28.60 13.73
N SER A 482 9.30 -27.51 13.29
CA SER A 482 9.34 -26.24 14.00
C SER A 482 7.95 -25.66 14.27
N MET A 483 6.95 -25.90 13.40
CA MET A 483 5.59 -25.39 13.60
C MET A 483 4.91 -26.02 14.80
N ALA A 484 5.05 -27.34 15.00
CA ALA A 484 4.48 -28.01 16.16
C ALA A 484 5.09 -27.52 17.48
N GLU A 485 6.41 -27.32 17.53
CA GLU A 485 7.10 -26.76 18.68
C GLU A 485 6.66 -25.31 18.96
N PHE A 486 6.42 -24.52 17.91
CA PHE A 486 5.95 -23.15 18.04
C PHE A 486 4.55 -23.10 18.66
N LEU A 487 3.60 -23.89 18.14
CA LEU A 487 2.24 -24.01 18.71
C LEU A 487 2.27 -24.32 20.21
N LEU A 488 3.09 -25.29 20.61
CA LEU A 488 3.28 -25.61 22.03
C LEU A 488 3.86 -24.43 22.81
N GLY A 489 4.78 -23.69 22.22
CA GLY A 489 5.34 -22.47 22.82
C GLY A 489 4.27 -21.41 23.09
N GLU A 490 3.35 -21.20 22.13
CA GLU A 490 2.22 -20.27 22.30
C GLU A 490 1.25 -20.76 23.39
N VAL A 491 0.95 -22.05 23.48
CA VAL A 491 0.13 -22.60 24.57
C VAL A 491 0.76 -22.37 25.94
N PHE A 492 2.07 -22.58 26.09
CA PHE A 492 2.77 -22.27 27.34
C PHE A 492 2.72 -20.78 27.68
N TYR A 493 2.85 -19.92 26.66
CA TYR A 493 2.66 -18.47 26.84
C TYR A 493 1.26 -18.16 27.37
N GLU A 494 0.22 -18.66 26.72
CA GLU A 494 -1.17 -18.42 27.12
C GLU A 494 -1.46 -18.93 28.53
N ARG A 495 -0.84 -20.01 28.95
CA ARG A 495 -0.92 -20.57 30.32
C ARG A 495 -0.03 -19.86 31.34
N ASN A 496 0.60 -18.74 30.94
CA ASN A 496 1.51 -17.95 31.77
C ASN A 496 2.74 -18.72 32.25
N GLN A 497 3.14 -19.77 31.54
CA GLN A 497 4.36 -20.57 31.78
C GLN A 497 5.52 -19.99 30.95
N LEU A 498 5.92 -18.77 31.29
CA LEU A 498 6.76 -17.91 30.43
C LEU A 498 8.17 -18.44 30.17
N ASP A 499 8.75 -19.17 31.12
CA ASP A 499 10.09 -19.75 30.93
C ASP A 499 10.06 -20.95 29.98
N GLU A 500 9.03 -21.79 30.09
CA GLU A 500 8.83 -22.89 29.16
C GLU A 500 8.52 -22.39 27.75
N ALA A 501 7.67 -21.34 27.62
CA ALA A 501 7.41 -20.68 26.36
C ALA A 501 8.72 -20.17 25.71
N LEU A 502 9.58 -19.51 26.46
CA LEU A 502 10.88 -19.03 25.96
C LEU A 502 11.79 -20.19 25.50
N ASN A 503 11.84 -21.29 26.25
CA ASN A 503 12.59 -22.46 25.87
C ASN A 503 12.10 -23.06 24.55
N ARG A 504 10.74 -23.15 24.37
CA ARG A 504 10.12 -23.64 23.15
C ARG A 504 10.41 -22.73 21.97
N PHE A 505 10.21 -21.42 22.08
CA PHE A 505 10.51 -20.48 21.00
C PHE A 505 11.98 -20.46 20.60
N THR A 506 12.90 -20.59 21.58
CA THR A 506 14.34 -20.67 21.28
C THR A 506 14.69 -21.97 20.54
N ARG A 507 14.07 -23.09 20.91
CA ARG A 507 14.24 -24.37 20.23
C ARG A 507 13.66 -24.30 18.82
N THR A 508 12.44 -23.79 18.68
CA THR A 508 11.78 -23.58 17.40
C THR A 508 12.61 -22.74 16.45
N PHE A 509 13.22 -21.65 16.94
CA PHE A 509 14.07 -20.79 16.10
C PHE A 509 15.24 -21.58 15.50
N ARG A 510 15.91 -22.42 16.30
CA ARG A 510 17.01 -23.25 15.81
C ARG A 510 16.56 -24.26 14.76
N MET A 511 15.39 -24.89 14.94
CA MET A 511 14.79 -25.78 13.97
C MET A 511 14.43 -25.04 12.69
N ALA A 512 13.79 -23.88 12.80
CA ALA A 512 13.41 -23.04 11.68
C ALA A 512 14.61 -22.56 10.83
N VAL A 513 15.77 -22.34 11.46
CA VAL A 513 17.02 -22.05 10.74
C VAL A 513 17.46 -23.27 9.92
N GLN A 514 17.40 -24.47 10.48
CA GLN A 514 17.75 -25.71 9.77
C GLN A 514 16.79 -26.01 8.62
N GLU A 515 15.50 -25.76 8.83
CA GLU A 515 14.42 -25.92 7.82
C GLU A 515 14.40 -24.77 6.78
N LYS A 516 15.25 -23.74 6.95
CA LYS A 516 15.23 -22.50 6.12
C LYS A 516 13.86 -21.83 6.11
N ASN A 517 13.11 -21.93 7.19
CA ASN A 517 11.78 -21.36 7.33
C ASN A 517 11.87 -19.95 7.92
N LEU A 518 12.06 -18.94 7.08
CA LEU A 518 12.24 -17.54 7.49
C LEU A 518 11.02 -17.01 8.26
N ARG A 519 9.82 -17.34 7.82
CA ARG A 519 8.59 -16.92 8.51
C ARG A 519 8.54 -17.41 9.95
N MET A 520 8.91 -18.67 10.20
CA MET A 520 8.96 -19.23 11.55
C MET A 520 10.00 -18.53 12.41
N GLN A 521 11.14 -18.16 11.83
CA GLN A 521 12.17 -17.37 12.52
C GLN A 521 11.62 -16.00 12.95
N LYS A 522 10.88 -15.31 12.05
CA LYS A 522 10.23 -14.02 12.36
C LYS A 522 9.18 -14.15 13.46
N LEU A 523 8.34 -15.19 13.40
CA LEU A 523 7.36 -15.48 14.46
C LEU A 523 8.02 -15.74 15.80
N CYS A 524 9.11 -16.51 15.85
CA CYS A 524 9.87 -16.73 17.08
C CYS A 524 10.43 -15.44 17.66
N ASN A 525 11.00 -14.58 16.82
CA ASN A 525 11.50 -13.27 17.26
C ASN A 525 10.37 -12.40 17.82
N LEU A 526 9.19 -12.39 17.18
CA LEU A 526 8.02 -11.67 17.68
C LEU A 526 7.59 -12.18 19.07
N LYS A 527 7.48 -13.49 19.25
CA LYS A 527 7.07 -14.08 20.54
C LYS A 527 8.11 -13.90 21.64
N VAL A 528 9.39 -13.88 21.29
CA VAL A 528 10.46 -13.52 22.24
C VAL A 528 10.33 -12.05 22.66
N ALA A 529 10.01 -11.15 21.73
CA ALA A 529 9.74 -9.76 22.05
C ALA A 529 8.51 -9.61 22.97
N ASP A 530 7.41 -10.36 22.74
CA ASP A 530 6.25 -10.39 23.62
C ASP A 530 6.64 -10.81 25.05
N LEU A 531 7.46 -11.84 25.19
CA LEU A 531 7.99 -12.26 26.49
C LEU A 531 8.85 -11.18 27.18
N MET A 532 9.63 -10.40 26.40
CA MET A 532 10.37 -9.25 26.93
C MET A 532 9.42 -8.16 27.44
N VAL A 533 8.35 -7.88 26.69
CA VAL A 533 7.30 -6.91 27.10
C VAL A 533 6.68 -7.33 28.41
N VAL A 534 6.24 -8.56 28.53
CA VAL A 534 5.62 -9.11 29.76
C VAL A 534 6.58 -9.03 30.96
N ARG A 535 7.90 -9.04 30.72
CA ARG A 535 8.95 -8.92 31.73
C ARG A 535 9.45 -7.49 31.96
N ASN A 536 8.67 -6.48 31.60
CA ASN A 536 8.98 -5.05 31.77
C ASN A 536 10.16 -4.54 30.92
N GLN A 537 10.31 -5.07 29.70
CA GLN A 537 11.39 -4.71 28.78
C GLN A 537 10.85 -4.23 27.42
N ALA A 538 9.76 -3.44 27.42
CA ALA A 538 9.06 -3.02 26.19
C ALA A 538 9.95 -2.23 25.21
N ASP A 539 10.85 -1.36 25.73
CA ASP A 539 11.78 -0.61 24.86
C ASP A 539 12.83 -1.53 24.22
N GLY A 540 13.33 -2.50 24.97
CA GLY A 540 14.25 -3.52 24.48
C GLY A 540 13.58 -4.45 23.45
N ALA A 541 12.32 -4.80 23.66
CA ALA A 541 11.54 -5.62 22.77
C ALA A 541 11.36 -4.97 21.38
N GLU A 542 11.02 -3.69 21.36
CA GLU A 542 10.86 -2.95 20.11
C GLU A 542 12.19 -2.83 19.35
N ALA A 543 13.27 -2.47 20.02
CA ALA A 543 14.60 -2.39 19.43
C ALA A 543 15.06 -3.75 18.89
N PHE A 544 14.80 -4.83 19.64
CA PHE A 544 15.10 -6.19 19.22
C PHE A 544 14.37 -6.59 17.95
N LEU A 545 13.05 -6.31 17.87
CA LEU A 545 12.26 -6.61 16.68
C LEU A 545 12.74 -5.82 15.46
N LEU A 546 12.96 -4.51 15.59
CA LEU A 546 13.43 -3.69 14.49
C LEU A 546 14.74 -4.19 13.92
N HIS A 547 15.73 -4.44 14.76
CA HIS A 547 17.02 -4.97 14.33
C HIS A 547 16.92 -6.32 13.60
N ARG A 548 16.01 -7.20 14.04
CA ARG A 548 15.82 -8.52 13.42
C ARG A 548 15.00 -8.50 12.13
N LEU A 549 14.21 -7.46 11.91
CA LEU A 549 13.34 -7.33 10.73
C LEU A 549 13.99 -6.48 9.61
N GLU A 550 14.96 -5.61 9.94
CA GLU A 550 15.67 -4.77 8.95
C GLU A 550 16.53 -5.57 7.96
N GLU A 551 16.82 -6.83 8.26
CA GLU A 551 17.73 -7.67 7.45
C GLU A 551 17.04 -8.26 6.18
N GLU A 552 15.71 -8.12 6.02
CA GLU A 552 14.99 -8.75 4.90
C GLU A 552 13.79 -7.90 4.43
N GLU A 553 13.72 -7.61 3.15
CA GLU A 553 12.52 -7.06 2.50
C GLU A 553 11.41 -8.13 2.48
N GLU A 554 10.38 -7.96 3.32
CA GLU A 554 9.17 -8.76 3.26
C GLU A 554 8.21 -8.15 2.23
N THR A 555 7.82 -8.93 1.26
CA THR A 555 6.85 -8.52 0.23
C THR A 555 5.39 -8.73 0.66
N ASP A 556 5.14 -9.43 1.78
CA ASP A 556 3.79 -9.67 2.30
C ASP A 556 3.26 -8.44 3.06
N CYS A 557 2.41 -7.65 2.41
CA CYS A 557 1.83 -6.43 2.98
C CYS A 557 0.95 -6.72 4.21
N TYR A 558 0.26 -7.87 4.27
CA TYR A 558 -0.58 -8.25 5.41
C TYR A 558 0.24 -8.62 6.63
N TRP A 559 1.37 -9.31 6.43
CA TRP A 559 2.34 -9.54 7.50
C TRP A 559 2.82 -8.22 8.09
N ASN A 560 3.25 -7.30 7.25
CA ASN A 560 3.72 -5.99 7.67
C ASN A 560 2.62 -5.22 8.39
N GLY A 561 1.40 -5.19 7.87
CA GLY A 561 0.24 -4.53 8.48
C GLY A 561 -0.08 -5.10 9.87
N ASN A 562 -0.13 -6.42 10.01
CA ASN A 562 -0.41 -7.10 11.28
C ASN A 562 0.74 -6.91 12.28
N LEU A 563 1.99 -6.93 11.83
CA LEU A 563 3.16 -6.66 12.67
C LEU A 563 3.17 -5.21 13.17
N MET A 564 2.87 -4.23 12.31
CA MET A 564 2.76 -2.82 12.69
C MET A 564 1.63 -2.62 13.71
N ALA A 565 0.47 -3.24 13.48
CA ALA A 565 -0.63 -3.25 14.45
C ALA A 565 -0.21 -3.88 15.79
N HIS A 566 0.55 -4.98 15.76
CA HIS A 566 1.06 -5.61 16.99
C HIS A 566 2.01 -4.67 17.77
N ARG A 567 2.87 -3.94 17.11
CA ARG A 567 3.74 -2.94 17.75
C ARG A 567 2.94 -1.82 18.42
N ILE A 568 1.72 -1.52 17.95
CA ILE A 568 0.84 -0.56 18.62
C ILE A 568 0.43 -1.05 20.01
N TRP A 569 0.32 -2.36 20.24
CA TRP A 569 0.12 -2.88 21.61
C TRP A 569 1.25 -2.43 22.54
N TYR A 570 2.54 -2.49 22.11
CA TYR A 570 3.68 -1.99 22.90
C TYR A 570 3.57 -0.49 23.19
N HIS A 571 3.12 0.29 22.20
CA HIS A 571 2.92 1.73 22.36
C HIS A 571 1.73 2.06 23.27
N LEU A 572 0.66 1.28 23.23
CA LEU A 572 -0.48 1.41 24.16
C LEU A 572 -0.06 1.15 25.60
N LEU A 573 0.77 0.14 25.84
CA LEU A 573 1.32 -0.14 27.18
C LEU A 573 2.17 1.02 27.72
N LYS A 574 2.89 1.72 26.85
CA LYS A 574 3.74 2.87 27.20
C LYS A 574 3.00 4.22 27.13
N ASN A 575 1.75 4.25 26.69
CA ASN A 575 1.00 5.50 26.38
C ASN A 575 1.74 6.44 25.41
N ASP A 576 2.38 5.90 24.38
CA ASP A 576 3.07 6.67 23.32
C ASP A 576 2.05 7.23 22.31
N GLU A 577 1.44 8.35 22.66
CA GLU A 577 0.38 9.02 21.90
C GLU A 577 0.80 9.30 20.45
N LYS A 578 2.05 9.75 20.24
CA LYS A 578 2.53 10.13 18.91
C LYS A 578 2.52 8.96 17.93
N ARG A 579 3.01 7.80 18.35
CA ARG A 579 3.07 6.62 17.50
C ARG A 579 1.70 5.98 17.31
N ILE A 580 0.86 5.96 18.36
CA ILE A 580 -0.52 5.45 18.27
C ILE A 580 -1.33 6.25 17.27
N LEU A 581 -1.33 7.60 17.37
CA LEU A 581 -2.07 8.47 16.44
C LEU A 581 -1.46 8.48 15.04
N GLY A 582 -0.14 8.32 14.93
CA GLY A 582 0.55 8.18 13.64
C GLY A 582 0.06 6.96 12.87
N TRP A 583 -0.01 5.81 13.53
CA TRP A 583 -0.54 4.58 12.95
C TRP A 583 -2.02 4.71 12.57
N MET A 584 -2.85 5.24 13.44
CA MET A 584 -4.29 5.47 13.17
C MET A 584 -4.52 6.31 11.91
N LYS A 585 -3.65 7.28 11.64
CA LYS A 585 -3.79 8.18 10.49
C LYS A 585 -3.31 7.56 9.17
N LYS A 586 -2.27 6.71 9.20
CA LYS A 586 -1.53 6.31 7.99
C LYS A 586 -1.67 4.84 7.63
N GLU A 587 -1.85 3.98 8.62
CA GLU A 587 -1.62 2.54 8.47
C GLU A 587 -2.79 1.69 8.98
N ALA A 588 -3.65 2.24 9.85
CA ALA A 588 -4.80 1.50 10.37
C ALA A 588 -5.82 1.21 9.24
N PRO A 589 -6.45 0.01 9.23
CA PRO A 589 -7.43 -0.34 8.22
C PRO A 589 -8.60 0.64 8.20
N ASP A 590 -9.15 0.90 7.01
CA ASP A 590 -10.34 1.76 6.87
C ASP A 590 -11.61 0.98 7.22
N GLU A 591 -12.32 1.39 8.27
CA GLU A 591 -13.60 0.78 8.66
C GLU A 591 -14.75 1.03 7.70
N ARG A 592 -14.60 1.95 6.73
CA ARG A 592 -15.58 2.18 5.66
C ARG A 592 -15.39 1.22 4.49
N GLY A 593 -14.22 0.59 4.44
CA GLY A 593 -13.90 -0.43 3.48
C GLY A 593 -14.55 -1.77 3.80
N ARG A 594 -14.34 -2.74 2.92
CA ARG A 594 -14.74 -4.12 3.17
C ARG A 594 -13.85 -4.74 4.24
N PHE A 595 -14.45 -5.38 5.24
CA PHE A 595 -13.70 -6.21 6.19
C PHE A 595 -13.03 -7.38 5.48
N LEU A 596 -11.73 -7.58 5.73
CA LEU A 596 -10.98 -8.74 5.27
C LEU A 596 -10.51 -9.56 6.48
N SER A 597 -10.80 -10.86 6.45
CA SER A 597 -10.44 -11.76 7.55
C SER A 597 -8.94 -11.80 7.86
N VAL A 598 -8.09 -11.55 6.88
CA VAL A 598 -6.62 -11.47 7.06
C VAL A 598 -6.17 -10.24 7.85
N GLU A 599 -7.03 -9.24 7.97
CA GLU A 599 -6.78 -7.99 8.69
C GLU A 599 -7.46 -7.96 10.07
N TYR A 600 -8.16 -9.03 10.49
CA TYR A 600 -8.93 -9.02 11.73
C TYR A 600 -8.10 -8.55 12.93
N TYR A 601 -6.81 -8.88 12.96
CA TYR A 601 -5.91 -8.47 14.03
C TYR A 601 -5.67 -6.95 14.05
N GLN A 602 -5.58 -6.32 12.88
CA GLN A 602 -5.45 -4.86 12.77
C GLN A 602 -6.72 -4.17 13.27
N TYR A 603 -7.91 -4.70 12.92
CA TYR A 603 -9.19 -4.21 13.45
C TYR A 603 -9.30 -4.39 14.97
N LEU A 604 -8.83 -5.52 15.50
CA LEU A 604 -8.81 -5.76 16.95
C LEU A 604 -7.91 -4.74 17.66
N MET A 605 -6.76 -4.42 17.07
CA MET A 605 -5.87 -3.39 17.61
C MET A 605 -6.48 -1.99 17.49
N LYS A 606 -7.15 -1.69 16.37
CA LYS A 606 -7.88 -0.43 16.17
C LYS A 606 -9.00 -0.24 17.21
N ALA A 607 -9.72 -1.31 17.56
CA ALA A 607 -10.69 -1.28 18.65
C ALA A 607 -10.05 -0.90 20.00
N ARG A 608 -8.87 -1.45 20.32
CA ARG A 608 -8.10 -1.05 21.52
C ARG A 608 -7.71 0.42 21.50
N VAL A 609 -7.28 0.94 20.35
CA VAL A 609 -6.95 2.36 20.21
C VAL A 609 -8.20 3.24 20.39
N TYR A 610 -9.35 2.86 19.84
CA TYR A 610 -10.60 3.59 20.07
C TYR A 610 -11.04 3.56 21.54
N LEU A 611 -10.87 2.45 22.25
CA LEU A 611 -11.10 2.38 23.69
C LEU A 611 -10.13 3.28 24.47
N TRP A 612 -8.88 3.37 24.05
CA TRP A 612 -7.89 4.28 24.62
C TRP A 612 -8.23 5.75 24.37
N LEU A 613 -8.81 6.07 23.17
CA LEU A 613 -9.30 7.42 22.80
C LEU A 613 -10.67 7.75 23.42
N GLU A 614 -11.32 6.82 24.08
CA GLU A 614 -12.70 6.91 24.58
C GLU A 614 -13.75 7.13 23.47
N GLN A 615 -13.42 6.69 22.21
CA GLN A 615 -14.32 6.72 21.06
C GLN A 615 -15.17 5.45 21.00
N TYR A 616 -16.10 5.34 21.94
CA TYR A 616 -16.86 4.09 22.19
C TYR A 616 -17.76 3.66 21.03
N VAL A 617 -18.33 4.59 20.26
CA VAL A 617 -19.17 4.25 19.11
C VAL A 617 -18.34 3.55 18.01
N SER A 618 -17.16 4.08 17.70
CA SER A 618 -16.27 3.48 16.71
C SER A 618 -15.72 2.14 17.19
N ALA A 619 -15.40 2.02 18.49
CA ALA A 619 -15.00 0.75 19.09
C ALA A 619 -16.10 -0.30 18.98
N GLU A 620 -17.36 0.06 19.30
CA GLU A 620 -18.52 -0.83 19.27
C GLU A 620 -18.78 -1.39 17.86
N LEU A 621 -18.70 -0.56 16.83
CA LEU A 621 -18.87 -0.99 15.44
C LEU A 621 -17.84 -2.05 15.04
N ILE A 622 -16.56 -1.81 15.35
CA ILE A 622 -15.49 -2.79 15.05
C ILE A 622 -15.66 -4.07 15.87
N LEU A 623 -15.94 -3.95 17.17
CA LEU A 623 -16.11 -5.12 18.04
C LEU A 623 -17.30 -5.98 17.61
N LEU A 624 -18.40 -5.36 17.15
CA LEU A 624 -19.54 -6.08 16.59
C LEU A 624 -19.15 -6.91 15.37
N THR A 625 -18.45 -6.30 14.41
CA THR A 625 -17.94 -7.00 13.21
C THR A 625 -17.04 -8.16 13.59
N LEU A 626 -16.10 -7.95 14.52
CA LEU A 626 -15.18 -8.99 14.97
C LEU A 626 -15.89 -10.11 15.74
N ARG A 627 -16.94 -9.81 16.51
CA ARG A 627 -17.74 -10.80 17.19
C ARG A 627 -18.48 -11.68 16.20
N ASP A 628 -19.17 -11.06 15.23
CA ASP A 628 -19.90 -11.80 14.19
C ASP A 628 -18.94 -12.69 13.39
N PHE A 629 -17.75 -12.23 13.09
CA PHE A 629 -16.71 -13.02 12.46
C PHE A 629 -16.23 -14.17 13.36
N ALA A 630 -15.91 -13.92 14.63
CA ALA A 630 -15.44 -14.95 15.56
C ALA A 630 -16.50 -16.04 15.78
N ASP A 631 -17.76 -15.66 15.97
CA ASP A 631 -18.86 -16.60 16.21
C ASP A 631 -19.17 -17.42 14.93
N SER A 632 -19.19 -16.78 13.76
CA SER A 632 -19.45 -17.44 12.47
C SER A 632 -18.37 -18.46 12.09
N TYR A 633 -17.12 -18.13 12.33
CA TYR A 633 -15.97 -19.00 12.01
C TYR A 633 -15.50 -19.85 13.20
N GLN A 634 -16.21 -19.78 14.34
CA GLN A 634 -15.90 -20.53 15.56
C GLN A 634 -14.48 -20.29 16.09
N MET A 635 -14.02 -19.04 16.01
CA MET A 635 -12.69 -18.63 16.49
C MET A 635 -12.75 -18.34 17.99
N THR A 636 -12.53 -19.37 18.79
CA THR A 636 -12.66 -19.34 20.26
C THR A 636 -11.82 -18.24 20.90
N TYR A 637 -10.54 -18.14 20.55
CA TYR A 637 -9.61 -17.18 21.18
C TYR A 637 -9.99 -15.73 20.82
N LEU A 638 -10.30 -15.46 19.56
CA LEU A 638 -10.77 -14.15 19.13
C LEU A 638 -12.07 -13.78 19.85
N GLY A 639 -13.00 -14.74 20.00
CA GLY A 639 -14.24 -14.57 20.75
C GLY A 639 -13.98 -14.16 22.21
N ILE A 640 -12.98 -14.75 22.89
CA ILE A 640 -12.57 -14.34 24.25
C ILE A 640 -12.10 -12.89 24.23
N GLN A 641 -11.18 -12.52 23.32
CA GLN A 641 -10.62 -11.17 23.25
C GLN A 641 -11.69 -10.10 22.99
N VAL A 642 -12.62 -10.37 22.08
CA VAL A 642 -13.71 -9.44 21.74
C VAL A 642 -14.60 -9.23 22.95
N ARG A 643 -15.05 -10.30 23.62
CA ARG A 643 -15.91 -10.21 24.83
C ARG A 643 -15.24 -9.47 25.98
N ILE A 644 -13.92 -9.63 26.14
CA ILE A 644 -13.14 -8.84 27.11
C ILE A 644 -13.21 -7.36 26.79
N LEU A 645 -12.98 -6.97 25.53
CA LEU A 645 -12.98 -5.55 25.13
C LEU A 645 -14.38 -4.94 25.18
N GLU A 646 -15.43 -5.70 24.83
CA GLU A 646 -16.83 -5.30 25.00
C GLU A 646 -17.18 -5.09 26.49
N ALA A 647 -16.73 -5.99 27.38
CA ALA A 647 -16.90 -5.85 28.81
C ALA A 647 -16.19 -4.58 29.35
N VAL A 648 -14.95 -4.33 28.91
CA VAL A 648 -14.20 -3.10 29.27
C VAL A 648 -14.95 -1.85 28.81
N GLN A 649 -15.49 -1.84 27.59
CA GLN A 649 -16.28 -0.75 27.07
C GLN A 649 -17.55 -0.51 27.89
N ALA A 650 -18.36 -1.56 28.10
CA ALA A 650 -19.62 -1.48 28.84
C ALA A 650 -19.38 -1.02 30.28
N PHE A 651 -18.36 -1.55 30.96
CA PHE A 651 -17.98 -1.12 32.31
C PHE A 651 -17.64 0.36 32.38
N ARG A 652 -16.83 0.88 31.46
CA ARG A 652 -16.44 2.29 31.41
C ARG A 652 -17.61 3.22 31.11
N GLN A 653 -18.56 2.77 30.31
CA GLN A 653 -19.80 3.51 30.01
C GLN A 653 -20.89 3.33 31.08
N GLN A 654 -20.61 2.56 32.14
CA GLN A 654 -21.58 2.20 33.17
C GLN A 654 -22.86 1.54 32.60
N ARG A 655 -22.70 0.78 31.49
CA ARG A 655 -23.80 -0.02 30.91
C ARG A 655 -23.90 -1.36 31.62
N GLU A 656 -25.12 -1.89 31.69
CA GLU A 656 -25.41 -3.26 32.17
C GLU A 656 -24.83 -4.30 31.17
N GLY A 657 -24.65 -5.56 31.63
CA GLY A 657 -24.24 -6.68 30.77
C GLY A 657 -22.75 -6.93 30.69
N TRP A 658 -21.86 -6.08 31.25
CA TRP A 658 -20.43 -6.34 31.26
C TRP A 658 -20.03 -7.57 32.08
N GLN A 659 -20.82 -7.91 33.12
CA GLN A 659 -20.56 -9.09 33.96
C GLN A 659 -20.77 -10.37 33.16
N GLU A 660 -21.84 -10.45 32.39
CA GLU A 660 -22.17 -11.59 31.54
C GLU A 660 -21.06 -11.79 30.47
N LEU A 661 -20.67 -10.72 29.78
CA LEU A 661 -19.61 -10.77 28.78
C LEU A 661 -18.28 -11.28 29.39
N LEU A 662 -17.89 -10.72 30.53
CA LEU A 662 -16.66 -11.14 31.19
C LEU A 662 -16.74 -12.57 31.71
N SER A 663 -17.87 -12.97 32.29
CA SER A 663 -18.07 -14.34 32.78
C SER A 663 -17.99 -15.37 31.67
N GLU A 664 -18.61 -15.08 30.51
CA GLU A 664 -18.54 -15.95 29.35
C GLU A 664 -17.10 -16.08 28.84
N ALA A 665 -16.35 -14.97 28.75
CA ALA A 665 -14.95 -14.99 28.38
C ALA A 665 -14.12 -15.84 29.35
N VAL A 666 -14.33 -15.67 30.67
CA VAL A 666 -13.61 -16.40 31.72
C VAL A 666 -13.92 -17.89 31.67
N GLU A 667 -15.17 -18.31 31.53
CA GLU A 667 -15.53 -19.72 31.45
C GLU A 667 -15.01 -20.38 30.17
N THR A 668 -15.03 -19.67 29.06
CA THR A 668 -14.41 -20.15 27.81
C THR A 668 -12.89 -20.30 27.99
N GLY A 669 -12.21 -19.29 28.52
CA GLY A 669 -10.77 -19.34 28.77
C GLY A 669 -10.35 -20.42 29.78
N ARG A 670 -11.20 -20.73 30.77
CA ARG A 670 -11.02 -21.80 31.74
C ARG A 670 -10.88 -23.16 31.09
N SER A 671 -11.66 -23.43 30.05
CA SER A 671 -11.64 -24.70 29.33
C SER A 671 -10.27 -25.03 28.71
N TYR A 672 -9.43 -24.02 28.49
CA TYR A 672 -8.09 -24.13 27.91
C TYR A 672 -6.97 -23.73 28.86
N TRP A 673 -7.34 -23.20 30.03
CA TRP A 673 -6.43 -22.57 31.01
C TRP A 673 -5.66 -21.38 30.42
N PHE A 674 -6.33 -20.57 29.57
CA PHE A 674 -5.75 -19.37 28.99
C PHE A 674 -5.73 -18.23 30.01
N ILE A 675 -4.54 -17.77 30.38
CA ILE A 675 -4.31 -16.74 31.40
C ILE A 675 -3.89 -15.43 30.73
N ARG A 676 -3.00 -15.51 29.74
CA ARG A 676 -2.40 -14.30 29.15
C ARG A 676 -3.41 -13.46 28.36
N VAL A 677 -4.41 -14.04 27.72
CA VAL A 677 -5.49 -13.33 27.05
C VAL A 677 -6.20 -12.32 27.95
N PHE A 678 -6.26 -12.58 29.28
CA PHE A 678 -6.77 -11.65 30.28
C PHE A 678 -5.64 -10.77 30.85
N ALA A 679 -4.51 -11.36 31.18
CA ALA A 679 -3.41 -10.66 31.84
C ALA A 679 -2.78 -9.58 30.96
N ASP A 680 -2.70 -9.77 29.65
CA ASP A 680 -2.15 -8.81 28.70
C ASP A 680 -2.98 -7.54 28.59
N GLU A 681 -4.26 -7.57 28.96
CA GLU A 681 -5.13 -6.40 29.10
C GLU A 681 -4.95 -5.64 30.43
N GLY A 682 -4.05 -6.09 31.29
CA GLY A 682 -3.52 -5.38 32.46
C GLY A 682 -4.56 -4.73 33.36
N GLU A 683 -4.42 -3.41 33.57
CA GLU A 683 -5.31 -2.64 34.46
C GLU A 683 -6.76 -2.69 34.02
N ALA A 684 -7.02 -2.61 32.69
CA ALA A 684 -8.37 -2.57 32.15
C ALA A 684 -9.20 -3.81 32.57
N VAL A 685 -8.59 -5.00 32.54
CA VAL A 685 -9.27 -6.25 32.90
C VAL A 685 -9.17 -6.55 34.41
N TYR A 686 -8.07 -6.18 35.04
CA TYR A 686 -7.92 -6.38 36.49
C TYR A 686 -9.03 -5.69 37.29
N GLU A 687 -9.40 -4.46 36.93
CA GLU A 687 -10.51 -3.72 37.55
C GLU A 687 -11.84 -4.49 37.44
N LEU A 688 -12.14 -5.02 36.25
CA LEU A 688 -13.38 -5.77 35.98
C LEU A 688 -13.41 -7.10 36.75
N LEU A 689 -12.32 -7.87 36.68
CA LEU A 689 -12.20 -9.15 37.39
C LEU A 689 -12.33 -8.96 38.91
N ASN A 690 -11.73 -7.89 39.42
CA ASN A 690 -11.81 -7.59 40.85
C ASN A 690 -13.23 -7.13 41.29
N ALA A 691 -13.95 -6.44 40.39
CA ALA A 691 -15.33 -6.04 40.63
C ALA A 691 -16.33 -7.23 40.54
N LEU A 692 -16.04 -8.17 39.61
CA LEU A 692 -16.94 -9.32 39.37
C LEU A 692 -16.76 -10.42 40.42
N TYR A 693 -15.50 -10.77 40.75
CA TYR A 693 -15.18 -11.90 41.63
C TYR A 693 -14.87 -11.46 43.04
N GLY A 694 -15.73 -11.81 43.99
CA GLY A 694 -15.54 -11.55 45.41
C GLY A 694 -14.48 -12.44 46.06
N GLU A 695 -14.25 -12.24 47.38
CA GLU A 695 -13.23 -13.03 48.12
C GLU A 695 -13.50 -14.54 48.14
N LYS A 696 -14.76 -14.98 48.03
CA LYS A 696 -15.14 -16.40 48.00
C LYS A 696 -14.70 -17.07 46.70
N GLU A 697 -14.89 -16.40 45.58
CA GLU A 697 -14.54 -16.93 44.26
C GLU A 697 -13.03 -16.90 43.98
N ARG A 698 -12.25 -16.08 44.70
CA ARG A 698 -10.77 -16.12 44.69
C ARG A 698 -10.18 -17.45 45.21
N LYS A 699 -10.99 -18.33 45.77
CA LYS A 699 -10.57 -19.72 46.09
C LYS A 699 -10.45 -20.58 44.85
N ASP A 700 -11.13 -20.22 43.74
CA ASP A 700 -10.97 -20.87 42.47
C ASP A 700 -9.53 -20.68 41.95
N ALA A 701 -8.90 -21.76 41.54
CA ALA A 701 -7.49 -21.74 41.13
C ALA A 701 -7.29 -20.92 39.85
N TYR A 702 -8.21 -21.04 38.89
CA TYR A 702 -8.11 -20.33 37.62
C TYR A 702 -8.32 -18.81 37.82
N ILE A 703 -9.39 -18.42 38.52
CA ILE A 703 -9.67 -17.00 38.83
C ILE A 703 -8.48 -16.36 39.57
N ARG A 704 -7.89 -17.09 40.52
CA ARG A 704 -6.72 -16.60 41.25
C ARG A 704 -5.51 -16.37 40.35
N GLU A 705 -5.26 -17.27 39.39
CA GLU A 705 -4.11 -17.13 38.47
C GLU A 705 -4.30 -15.98 37.48
N ILE A 706 -5.51 -15.81 36.92
CA ILE A 706 -5.75 -14.67 36.02
C ILE A 706 -5.68 -13.33 36.78
N LEU A 707 -6.25 -13.23 37.98
CA LEU A 707 -6.14 -12.03 38.82
C LEU A 707 -4.69 -11.71 39.18
N LYS A 708 -3.90 -12.71 39.55
CA LYS A 708 -2.47 -12.55 39.88
C LYS A 708 -1.66 -12.04 38.69
N ALA A 709 -1.87 -12.64 37.51
CA ALA A 709 -1.17 -12.28 36.29
C ALA A 709 -1.59 -10.88 35.78
N ALA A 710 -2.89 -10.56 35.77
CA ALA A 710 -3.39 -9.25 35.39
C ALA A 710 -2.89 -8.14 36.34
N ARG A 711 -2.85 -8.42 37.65
CA ARG A 711 -2.27 -7.48 38.62
C ARG A 711 -0.77 -7.24 38.41
N ALA A 712 -0.02 -8.28 38.06
CA ALA A 712 1.41 -8.15 37.76
C ALA A 712 1.59 -7.24 36.52
N GLN A 713 0.81 -7.45 35.47
CA GLN A 713 0.88 -6.64 34.25
C GLN A 713 0.47 -5.17 34.52
N MET A 714 -0.60 -4.96 35.30
CA MET A 714 -1.05 -3.63 35.73
C MET A 714 0.08 -2.86 36.47
N LEU A 715 0.83 -3.53 37.33
CA LEU A 715 1.94 -2.90 38.08
C LEU A 715 3.10 -2.51 37.16
N ILE A 716 3.33 -3.27 36.10
CA ILE A 716 4.36 -2.97 35.10
C ILE A 716 3.95 -1.83 34.21
N TYR A 717 2.70 -1.85 33.71
CA TYR A 717 2.15 -0.88 32.75
C TYR A 717 0.86 -0.23 33.31
N PRO A 718 0.97 0.66 34.29
CA PRO A 718 -0.20 1.32 34.85
C PRO A 718 -0.82 2.28 33.84
N GLY A 719 -2.14 2.31 33.79
CA GLY A 719 -2.92 3.17 32.90
C GLY A 719 -3.08 2.62 31.50
N TYR A 720 -2.82 1.33 31.27
CA TYR A 720 -3.10 0.70 29.98
C TYR A 720 -4.56 0.90 29.53
N LEU A 721 -4.75 1.25 28.26
CA LEU A 721 -5.98 1.69 27.63
C LEU A 721 -6.60 2.98 28.21
N LYS A 722 -5.90 3.71 29.08
CA LYS A 722 -6.36 5.02 29.60
C LYS A 722 -5.47 6.13 29.04
N ARG A 723 -6.05 7.04 28.25
CA ARG A 723 -5.34 8.21 27.76
C ARG A 723 -5.05 9.15 28.95
N LYS A 724 -3.80 9.56 29.14
CA LYS A 724 -3.47 10.61 30.11
C LYS A 724 -4.13 11.91 29.66
N LYS A 725 -5.10 12.44 30.43
CA LYS A 725 -5.66 13.78 30.16
C LYS A 725 -4.50 14.75 30.16
N ARG A 726 -4.21 15.38 29.01
CA ARG A 726 -3.40 16.59 29.00
C ARG A 726 -4.14 17.60 29.87
N LEU A 727 -3.51 18.08 30.95
CA LEU A 727 -3.90 19.32 31.59
C LEU A 727 -4.05 20.31 30.45
N GLN A 728 -5.26 20.89 30.32
CA GLN A 728 -5.55 21.93 29.34
C GLN A 728 -4.57 23.08 29.57
N THR A 729 -3.47 23.06 28.86
CA THR A 729 -2.63 24.22 28.65
C THR A 729 -2.52 24.36 27.15
N ASP A 730 -3.15 25.43 26.71
CA ASP A 730 -2.91 26.23 25.51
C ASP A 730 -3.52 25.75 24.18
N ASN A 731 -4.50 26.56 23.83
CA ASN A 731 -4.77 27.12 22.52
C ASN A 731 -3.67 26.89 21.47
N PHE A 732 -3.96 26.05 20.46
CA PHE A 732 -3.45 26.27 19.12
C PHE A 732 -4.52 25.97 18.07
#